data_c8a82e7ee7774b6388a926b7401d391c
#
_entry.id   c8a82e7ee7774b6388a926b7401d391c
#
_cell.length_a   1.000
_cell.length_b   1.000
_cell.length_c   1.000
_cell.angle_alpha   90.00
_cell.angle_beta   90.00
_cell.angle_gamma   90.00
#
_symmetry.space_group_name_H-M   'P 1'
#
loop_
_entity.id
_entity.type
_entity.pdbx_description
1 polymer ?
#
loop_
_entity_poly.entity_id
_entity_poly.type
_entity_poly.pdbx_seq_one_letter_code
_entity_poly.pdbx_strand_id
1 'polypeptide(L)'
;GNFTLKAPEGATLNITYIGYQPANVKASANVVVVLKDDSQMLENVVVIGYGVARKTDLTGSVIAIKPDEKNHGMVTTAQDMLQGKVAGVNINSSTGEPGGGAQIRIRGGASLNANNEPLIVIDGMQMTSDQKGVNNPLALVNPNDIESFTVLKDASATAIYGSRGSNGVIIITTKKGRRNQLPKVSYNGNVSVSAVAKKLDVMNANEYVSFIKDYYGEGSSAWNNLGWKQFNEDGTPNVAAGTYDTDWQDEIFRAGISHDHNVSVAGGLGNTKWAMPYRVSVGYTNQQGILKGSDYSRFTAGFTANPSLLDDHLNINANAKYAYSKTNPGGQEAISMATRMDPTRPVTSSDEMYKNWGGYWQWTKPVSEYDPTFPYARNDDAPKNPVELIDNYTFNKDAHVLLGNFEADYKIHSFEDLHLHMNLAGQYSYGAEHTNNLPKSTYGFYYGGIGENQEKRYNVQATAYAQYLKDFNKDHHFDIMAGYEYSRMKYWGDSWNKSYYPNTYEGTDDDGNTLAGKIKSDTNDYWKGQVILVSWLGRMNYSFRDRYLLTVSARYDGSSRFADGHRWGFFPSAAFAWKINSEPFLKDVKSISDLKLRLSWGQTGQQDTGMEYYTPTYVHGTNNHYTYPIGSGNDGTLWKPLTYNEDLTWETTTTYNIGLDFGMWNQRLTMSLDVYKRKTTDLLCKPTIPAGMNFDNTMMLNAGEVDNTGFEFSINGKIIQTNDWFFELGMNAAYNKNKVSELYGGRDKIEAGLYVGQNMSLTYHKVGEPANSFFVYQQVYDADGRPVMGSYVDRNADGLIDDNDRYFYKNIAAPWTGGFNIKLGYKNFDLGTNFRASFGNYVFNDIVQGKMNTSVLYNGSKGYYENSTMAIVKNGWTSYNYPLSDYFVQNASFLKCDNITLGYSFENLFKCGKYEGISGRVYASCSNVFTITNYEGLDPEQPSGLESSVYPRCRTFLFGLNLNF
;
A
#
# COMPACT_ATOMS: atom_id res chain seq x y z
N GLY A 1 11.28 44.46 5.42
CA GLY A 1 11.50 45.22 6.65
C GLY A 1 12.31 46.49 6.39
N ASN A 2 12.25 47.48 7.27
CA ASN A 2 13.10 48.69 7.16
C ASN A 2 14.33 48.48 8.03
N PHE A 3 15.48 48.88 7.55
CA PHE A 3 16.73 48.91 8.32
C PHE A 3 17.42 50.25 8.18
N THR A 4 18.20 50.64 9.19
CA THR A 4 19.03 51.83 9.17
C THR A 4 20.45 51.44 9.58
N LEU A 5 21.44 51.75 8.74
CA LEU A 5 22.84 51.40 8.98
C LEU A 5 23.72 52.62 8.65
N LYS A 6 24.68 52.93 9.51
CA LYS A 6 25.73 53.93 9.21
C LYS A 6 26.89 53.23 8.46
N ALA A 7 27.05 53.47 7.19
CA ALA A 7 28.13 52.95 6.38
C ALA A 7 28.64 54.05 5.45
N PRO A 8 29.93 54.02 5.03
CA PRO A 8 30.43 54.91 3.98
C PRO A 8 29.62 54.71 2.69
N GLU A 9 29.40 55.80 1.95
CA GLU A 9 28.74 55.73 0.65
C GLU A 9 29.51 54.82 -0.31
N GLY A 10 28.84 53.90 -1.01
CA GLY A 10 29.46 52.93 -1.90
C GLY A 10 30.05 51.69 -1.20
N ALA A 11 30.03 51.61 0.14
CA ALA A 11 30.44 50.38 0.83
C ALA A 11 29.56 49.21 0.42
N THR A 12 30.10 48.00 0.38
CA THR A 12 29.30 46.80 0.08
C THR A 12 28.63 46.34 1.36
N LEU A 13 27.30 46.38 1.37
CA LEU A 13 26.47 45.82 2.42
C LEU A 13 26.14 44.36 2.08
N ASN A 14 26.46 43.43 2.99
CA ASN A 14 26.04 42.05 2.88
C ASN A 14 24.79 41.88 3.74
N ILE A 15 23.66 41.58 3.10
CA ILE A 15 22.36 41.43 3.77
C ILE A 15 22.00 39.97 3.75
N THR A 16 21.83 39.42 4.95
CA THR A 16 21.42 38.06 5.15
C THR A 16 20.11 38.03 5.94
N TYR A 17 19.17 37.22 5.53
CA TYR A 17 17.92 36.98 6.23
C TYR A 17 17.56 35.49 6.12
N ILE A 18 17.06 34.91 7.20
CA ILE A 18 16.75 33.50 7.25
C ILE A 18 15.70 33.15 6.18
N GLY A 19 16.00 32.16 5.34
CA GLY A 19 15.14 31.73 4.23
C GLY A 19 15.35 32.49 2.92
N TYR A 20 16.37 33.41 2.86
CA TYR A 20 16.69 34.15 1.65
C TYR A 20 18.17 34.05 1.31
N GLN A 21 18.49 34.17 0.01
CA GLN A 21 19.88 34.21 -0.46
C GLN A 21 20.56 35.51 -0.01
N PRO A 22 21.83 35.45 0.45
CA PRO A 22 22.58 36.65 0.78
C PRO A 22 22.62 37.59 -0.39
N ALA A 23 22.31 38.88 -0.19
CA ALA A 23 22.38 39.90 -1.19
C ALA A 23 23.48 40.91 -0.87
N ASN A 24 24.34 41.21 -1.85
CA ASN A 24 25.38 42.26 -1.75
C ASN A 24 24.92 43.49 -2.53
N VAL A 25 24.75 44.59 -1.83
CA VAL A 25 24.33 45.88 -2.45
C VAL A 25 25.25 47.00 -2.02
N LYS A 26 25.36 48.04 -2.84
CA LYS A 26 26.15 49.24 -2.49
C LYS A 26 25.34 50.15 -1.59
N ALA A 27 25.98 50.64 -0.54
CA ALA A 27 25.39 51.61 0.39
C ALA A 27 25.04 52.90 -0.33
N SER A 28 23.81 53.36 -0.20
CA SER A 28 23.33 54.68 -0.64
C SER A 28 22.27 55.21 0.32
N ALA A 29 21.87 56.46 0.20
CA ALA A 29 20.93 57.10 1.11
C ALA A 29 19.57 56.38 1.26
N ASN A 30 19.11 55.70 0.19
CA ASN A 30 17.91 54.85 0.20
C ASN A 30 18.18 53.59 -0.62
N VAL A 31 18.37 52.48 0.05
CA VAL A 31 18.61 51.15 -0.58
C VAL A 31 17.36 50.30 -0.44
N VAL A 32 16.83 49.87 -1.58
CA VAL A 32 15.79 48.83 -1.61
C VAL A 32 16.45 47.52 -2.02
N VAL A 33 16.38 46.53 -1.17
CA VAL A 33 16.94 45.20 -1.41
C VAL A 33 15.83 44.18 -1.55
N VAL A 34 15.74 43.54 -2.73
CA VAL A 34 14.88 42.41 -2.97
C VAL A 34 15.70 41.16 -2.75
N LEU A 35 15.42 40.47 -1.65
CA LEU A 35 16.04 39.18 -1.37
C LEU A 35 15.29 38.09 -2.17
N LYS A 36 16.07 37.18 -2.78
CA LYS A 36 15.53 35.99 -3.45
C LYS A 36 15.39 34.89 -2.43
N ASP A 37 14.31 34.14 -2.50
CA ASP A 37 14.08 32.95 -1.64
C ASP A 37 15.26 31.99 -1.79
N ASP A 38 15.81 31.54 -0.67
CA ASP A 38 16.83 30.48 -0.67
C ASP A 38 16.16 29.13 -0.54
N SER A 39 15.80 28.55 -1.68
CA SER A 39 15.23 27.19 -1.76
C SER A 39 16.19 26.13 -1.21
N GLN A 40 17.50 26.37 -1.18
CA GLN A 40 18.49 25.43 -0.64
C GLN A 40 18.50 25.40 0.91
N MET A 41 18.19 26.51 1.58
CA MET A 41 18.08 26.49 3.05
C MET A 41 16.85 25.72 3.56
N LEU A 42 15.75 25.74 2.81
CA LEU A 42 14.54 24.95 3.12
C LEU A 42 14.72 23.44 2.83
N GLU A 43 15.68 23.07 1.99
CA GLU A 43 16.02 21.66 1.72
C GLU A 43 16.83 21.01 2.85
N ASN A 44 17.35 21.77 3.78
CA ASN A 44 18.26 21.28 4.82
C ASN A 44 17.58 20.96 6.17
N VAL A 45 16.27 21.25 6.33
CA VAL A 45 15.54 20.97 7.56
C VAL A 45 14.60 19.77 7.36
N VAL A 46 14.69 18.82 8.27
CA VAL A 46 13.92 17.56 8.23
C VAL A 46 13.10 17.44 9.50
N VAL A 47 11.83 17.12 9.37
CA VAL A 47 10.97 16.76 10.51
C VAL A 47 11.35 15.36 10.99
N ILE A 48 11.74 15.26 12.25
CA ILE A 48 12.12 14.00 12.91
C ILE A 48 11.27 13.83 14.17
N GLY A 49 10.43 12.82 14.20
CA GLY A 49 9.66 12.48 15.40
C GLY A 49 9.11 13.72 16.12
N TYR A 50 9.66 14.03 17.28
CA TYR A 50 9.35 15.21 18.07
C TYR A 50 10.40 16.30 17.78
N GLY A 51 10.10 17.17 16.81
CA GLY A 51 10.94 18.31 16.44
C GLY A 51 11.46 18.28 15.01
N VAL A 52 12.36 19.21 14.74
CA VAL A 52 13.02 19.38 13.44
C VAL A 52 14.54 19.37 13.62
N ALA A 53 15.27 18.82 12.66
CA ALA A 53 16.72 18.80 12.66
C ALA A 53 17.27 19.19 11.30
N ARG A 54 18.52 19.69 11.26
CA ARG A 54 19.21 19.85 9.99
C ARG A 54 19.58 18.48 9.43
N LYS A 55 19.44 18.29 8.13
CA LYS A 55 19.82 17.05 7.45
C LYS A 55 21.27 16.63 7.72
N THR A 56 22.17 17.64 7.81
CA THR A 56 23.59 17.45 8.14
C THR A 56 23.82 16.90 9.55
N ASP A 57 22.90 17.17 10.48
CA ASP A 57 23.03 16.84 11.90
C ASP A 57 22.35 15.50 12.26
N LEU A 58 21.70 14.85 11.28
CA LEU A 58 21.10 13.55 11.50
C LEU A 58 22.15 12.47 11.71
N THR A 59 21.98 11.70 12.77
CA THR A 59 22.86 10.58 13.15
C THR A 59 22.34 9.25 12.61
N GLY A 60 21.03 9.13 12.38
CA GLY A 60 20.37 7.93 11.86
C GLY A 60 20.17 7.92 10.34
N SER A 61 19.67 6.79 9.80
CA SER A 61 19.31 6.65 8.39
C SER A 61 17.94 7.26 8.13
N VAL A 62 17.93 8.53 7.73
CA VAL A 62 16.74 9.35 7.47
C VAL A 62 16.81 9.92 6.07
N ILE A 63 15.74 9.76 5.31
CA ILE A 63 15.61 10.33 3.97
C ILE A 63 14.42 11.27 3.93
N ALA A 64 14.66 12.53 3.59
CA ALA A 64 13.61 13.51 3.33
C ALA A 64 13.49 13.75 1.82
N ILE A 65 12.26 13.66 1.31
CA ILE A 65 11.92 13.88 -0.09
C ILE A 65 10.82 14.92 -0.17
N LYS A 66 11.03 15.93 -0.99
CA LYS A 66 9.96 16.82 -1.43
C LYS A 66 9.28 16.18 -2.66
N PRO A 67 7.95 16.24 -2.75
CA PRO A 67 7.27 15.84 -3.96
C PRO A 67 7.83 16.56 -5.17
N ASP A 68 8.14 15.81 -6.21
CA ASP A 68 8.59 16.38 -7.45
C ASP A 68 7.39 16.83 -8.29
N GLU A 69 7.04 18.10 -8.21
CA GLU A 69 5.89 18.67 -8.92
C GLU A 69 6.02 18.59 -10.45
N LYS A 70 7.23 18.29 -10.96
CA LYS A 70 7.52 18.25 -12.40
C LYS A 70 7.63 16.84 -12.96
N ASN A 71 7.93 15.85 -12.11
CA ASN A 71 8.17 14.48 -12.55
C ASN A 71 7.33 13.48 -11.74
N HIS A 72 6.04 13.52 -11.94
CA HIS A 72 5.12 12.50 -11.48
C HIS A 72 4.10 12.18 -12.57
N GLY A 73 3.71 10.92 -12.67
CA GLY A 73 2.62 10.49 -13.52
C GLY A 73 1.25 10.81 -12.91
N MET A 74 0.28 9.96 -13.12
CA MET A 74 -0.98 10.02 -12.38
C MET A 74 -0.70 9.75 -10.90
N VAL A 75 -0.99 10.70 -10.04
CA VAL A 75 -0.83 10.60 -8.59
C VAL A 75 -2.20 10.70 -7.96
N THR A 76 -2.74 9.57 -7.54
CA THR A 76 -4.02 9.50 -6.84
C THR A 76 -3.83 9.53 -5.33
N THR A 77 -2.72 8.94 -4.86
CA THR A 77 -2.39 8.84 -3.44
C THR A 77 -0.96 9.29 -3.15
N ALA A 78 -0.66 9.58 -1.89
CA ALA A 78 0.68 10.00 -1.47
C ALA A 78 1.75 8.93 -1.70
N GLN A 79 1.40 7.65 -1.72
CA GLN A 79 2.32 6.53 -1.98
C GLN A 79 2.93 6.58 -3.39
N ASP A 80 2.16 7.03 -4.39
CA ASP A 80 2.61 7.13 -5.78
C ASP A 80 3.81 8.08 -5.92
N MET A 81 3.91 9.07 -5.01
CA MET A 81 5.02 10.01 -4.98
C MET A 81 6.32 9.43 -4.42
N LEU A 82 6.24 8.37 -3.60
CA LEU A 82 7.40 7.72 -2.97
C LEU A 82 7.95 6.55 -3.78
N GLN A 83 7.14 5.98 -4.66
CA GLN A 83 7.41 4.74 -5.36
C GLN A 83 8.71 4.84 -6.19
N GLY A 84 9.68 3.91 -5.93
CA GLY A 84 10.97 3.85 -6.64
C GLY A 84 11.97 4.96 -6.30
N LYS A 85 11.67 5.88 -5.35
CA LYS A 85 12.52 7.04 -5.05
C LYS A 85 13.39 6.89 -3.81
N VAL A 86 13.12 5.90 -2.96
CA VAL A 86 13.83 5.68 -1.69
C VAL A 86 14.46 4.31 -1.66
N ALA A 87 15.78 4.24 -1.51
CA ALA A 87 16.48 2.96 -1.31
C ALA A 87 15.96 2.24 -0.05
N GLY A 88 15.70 0.94 -0.15
CA GLY A 88 15.21 0.11 0.94
C GLY A 88 13.71 0.28 1.25
N VAL A 89 12.98 1.10 0.50
CA VAL A 89 11.52 1.22 0.57
C VAL A 89 10.92 0.56 -0.67
N ASN A 90 10.22 -0.54 -0.46
CA ASN A 90 9.50 -1.24 -1.51
C ASN A 90 8.00 -0.93 -1.40
N ILE A 91 7.42 -0.40 -2.47
CA ILE A 91 6.00 -0.07 -2.56
C ILE A 91 5.43 -0.86 -3.74
N ASN A 92 4.64 -1.87 -3.43
CA ASN A 92 3.98 -2.71 -4.40
C ASN A 92 2.48 -2.45 -4.33
N SER A 93 1.91 -1.91 -5.38
CA SER A 93 0.45 -1.85 -5.48
C SER A 93 -0.10 -3.25 -5.67
N SER A 94 -1.10 -3.63 -4.89
CA SER A 94 -1.67 -4.98 -4.95
C SER A 94 -2.57 -5.20 -6.18
N THR A 95 -3.18 -4.13 -6.70
CA THR A 95 -4.13 -4.19 -7.81
C THR A 95 -4.05 -2.95 -8.70
N GLY A 96 -4.67 -3.01 -9.89
CA GLY A 96 -4.88 -1.85 -10.75
C GLY A 96 -6.19 -1.09 -10.50
N GLU A 97 -6.94 -1.45 -9.45
CA GLU A 97 -8.26 -0.87 -9.16
C GLU A 97 -8.18 0.62 -8.79
N PRO A 98 -9.22 1.41 -9.10
CA PRO A 98 -9.31 2.80 -8.67
C PRO A 98 -9.27 2.94 -7.15
N GLY A 99 -8.43 3.86 -6.64
CA GLY A 99 -8.26 4.07 -5.19
C GLY A 99 -7.62 2.89 -4.46
N GLY A 100 -7.03 1.91 -5.17
CA GLY A 100 -6.40 0.74 -4.59
C GLY A 100 -5.23 1.09 -3.65
N GLY A 101 -5.00 0.23 -2.67
CA GLY A 101 -3.90 0.34 -1.72
C GLY A 101 -2.56 -0.19 -2.27
N ALA A 102 -1.48 0.09 -1.56
CA ALA A 102 -0.20 -0.55 -1.80
C ALA A 102 0.38 -1.12 -0.52
N GLN A 103 1.08 -2.22 -0.64
CA GLN A 103 1.89 -2.77 0.43
C GLN A 103 3.22 -2.01 0.49
N ILE A 104 3.57 -1.49 1.66
CA ILE A 104 4.82 -0.77 1.88
C ILE A 104 5.71 -1.61 2.80
N ARG A 105 6.95 -1.82 2.41
CA ARG A 105 7.97 -2.53 3.21
C ARG A 105 9.25 -1.72 3.28
N ILE A 106 9.80 -1.58 4.49
CA ILE A 106 11.09 -0.92 4.73
C ILE A 106 12.07 -1.96 5.27
N ARG A 107 13.15 -2.25 4.50
CA ARG A 107 14.20 -3.22 4.88
C ARG A 107 13.66 -4.65 5.11
N GLY A 108 12.64 -5.06 4.35
CA GLY A 108 11.97 -6.36 4.48
C GLY A 108 10.94 -6.45 5.59
N GLY A 109 10.31 -7.62 5.75
CA GLY A 109 9.40 -7.91 6.86
C GLY A 109 10.16 -8.26 8.14
N ALA A 110 9.66 -7.79 9.29
CA ALA A 110 10.25 -8.08 10.60
C ALA A 110 9.52 -9.18 11.34
N SER A 111 8.23 -9.39 11.07
CA SER A 111 7.38 -10.35 11.76
C SER A 111 6.83 -11.39 10.79
N LEU A 112 6.50 -12.58 11.31
CA LEU A 112 5.82 -13.64 10.55
C LEU A 112 4.30 -13.47 10.55
N ASN A 113 3.70 -12.97 11.63
CA ASN A 113 2.24 -12.83 11.78
C ASN A 113 1.76 -11.43 12.16
N ALA A 114 2.62 -10.60 12.80
CA ALA A 114 2.25 -9.22 13.10
C ALA A 114 2.32 -8.33 11.85
N ASN A 115 1.75 -7.14 11.95
CA ASN A 115 1.77 -6.16 10.86
C ASN A 115 3.22 -5.78 10.48
N ASN A 116 3.51 -5.82 9.19
CA ASN A 116 4.82 -5.45 8.62
C ASN A 116 4.81 -4.09 7.89
N GLU A 117 3.69 -3.35 7.93
CA GLU A 117 3.59 -1.99 7.35
C GLU A 117 4.30 -0.96 8.22
N PRO A 118 4.94 0.06 7.63
CA PRO A 118 5.52 1.16 8.40
C PRO A 118 4.43 2.01 9.06
N LEU A 119 4.79 2.65 10.17
CA LEU A 119 3.92 3.65 10.79
C LEU A 119 3.80 4.88 9.89
N ILE A 120 2.59 5.29 9.59
CA ILE A 120 2.30 6.54 8.88
C ILE A 120 1.99 7.64 9.91
N VAL A 121 2.69 8.78 9.80
CA VAL A 121 2.46 9.95 10.63
C VAL A 121 2.11 11.14 9.73
N ILE A 122 0.96 11.77 9.94
CA ILE A 122 0.51 12.93 9.16
C ILE A 122 0.45 14.14 10.10
N ASP A 123 1.30 15.12 9.87
CA ASP A 123 1.42 16.35 10.69
C ASP A 123 1.44 16.06 12.20
N GLY A 124 2.19 15.04 12.63
CA GLY A 124 2.33 14.63 14.03
C GLY A 124 1.29 13.63 14.53
N MET A 125 0.21 13.34 13.79
CA MET A 125 -0.77 12.31 14.12
C MET A 125 -0.33 10.95 13.61
N GLN A 126 -0.19 9.98 14.50
CA GLN A 126 0.11 8.58 14.17
C GLN A 126 -1.17 7.90 13.69
N MET A 127 -1.18 7.46 12.42
CA MET A 127 -2.33 6.84 11.79
C MET A 127 -2.50 5.38 12.21
N THR A 128 -3.72 4.88 12.10
CA THR A 128 -4.01 3.45 12.18
C THR A 128 -4.08 2.87 10.77
N SER A 129 -3.51 1.70 10.57
CA SER A 129 -3.43 1.04 9.27
C SER A 129 -4.75 0.40 8.82
N ASP A 130 -5.54 -0.08 9.77
CA ASP A 130 -6.77 -0.83 9.50
C ASP A 130 -7.99 0.05 9.77
N GLN A 131 -8.66 0.50 8.69
CA GLN A 131 -9.85 1.33 8.75
C GLN A 131 -10.87 0.83 7.73
N LYS A 132 -12.08 0.53 8.17
CA LYS A 132 -13.17 0.09 7.29
C LYS A 132 -13.44 1.15 6.22
N GLY A 133 -13.63 0.71 4.99
CA GLY A 133 -13.91 1.59 3.85
C GLY A 133 -12.73 2.43 3.33
N VAL A 134 -11.57 2.40 3.99
CA VAL A 134 -10.35 3.10 3.57
C VAL A 134 -9.31 2.08 3.14
N ASN A 135 -9.01 2.01 1.85
CA ASN A 135 -8.04 1.05 1.33
C ASN A 135 -6.59 1.37 1.76
N ASN A 136 -6.29 2.64 2.08
CA ASN A 136 -4.95 3.07 2.48
C ASN A 136 -5.00 4.40 3.25
N PRO A 137 -4.34 4.52 4.44
CA PRO A 137 -4.23 5.78 5.17
C PRO A 137 -3.59 6.92 4.37
N LEU A 138 -2.71 6.62 3.42
CA LEU A 138 -2.08 7.61 2.54
C LEU A 138 -3.05 8.25 1.54
N ALA A 139 -4.21 7.62 1.29
CA ALA A 139 -5.27 8.20 0.46
C ALA A 139 -6.05 9.34 1.16
N LEU A 140 -5.87 9.51 2.48
CA LEU A 140 -6.58 10.54 3.26
C LEU A 140 -6.03 11.96 3.05
N VAL A 141 -4.81 12.08 2.54
CA VAL A 141 -4.18 13.37 2.26
C VAL A 141 -4.16 13.62 0.76
N ASN A 142 -4.61 14.80 0.35
CA ASN A 142 -4.47 15.20 -1.05
C ASN A 142 -2.97 15.35 -1.39
N PRO A 143 -2.46 14.65 -2.42
CA PRO A 143 -1.06 14.75 -2.82
C PRO A 143 -0.58 16.18 -3.06
N ASN A 144 -1.44 17.07 -3.58
CA ASN A 144 -1.13 18.47 -3.83
C ASN A 144 -0.89 19.28 -2.55
N ASP A 145 -1.35 18.79 -1.38
CA ASP A 145 -1.15 19.44 -0.09
C ASP A 145 0.12 18.96 0.63
N ILE A 146 0.84 17.98 0.10
CA ILE A 146 2.05 17.45 0.73
C ILE A 146 3.25 18.38 0.45
N GLU A 147 3.97 18.74 1.51
CA GLU A 147 5.23 19.49 1.43
C GLU A 147 6.43 18.56 1.37
N SER A 148 6.44 17.52 2.21
CA SER A 148 7.57 16.58 2.27
C SER A 148 7.18 15.24 2.86
N PHE A 149 7.96 14.23 2.49
CA PHE A 149 8.01 12.92 3.13
C PHE A 149 9.34 12.78 3.86
N THR A 150 9.29 12.29 5.09
CA THR A 150 10.48 11.85 5.81
C THR A 150 10.35 10.38 6.12
N VAL A 151 11.31 9.58 5.67
CA VAL A 151 11.35 8.13 5.90
C VAL A 151 12.45 7.82 6.90
N LEU A 152 12.06 7.28 8.06
CA LEU A 152 12.94 6.81 9.12
C LEU A 152 13.11 5.30 8.98
N LYS A 153 14.36 4.83 8.77
CA LYS A 153 14.62 3.44 8.39
C LYS A 153 15.37 2.62 9.43
N ASP A 154 16.11 3.26 10.32
CA ASP A 154 16.86 2.58 11.38
C ASP A 154 16.26 2.79 12.77
N ALA A 155 16.63 1.92 13.71
CA ALA A 155 16.09 1.95 15.06
C ALA A 155 16.42 3.25 15.81
N SER A 156 17.57 3.89 15.56
CA SER A 156 17.92 5.15 16.24
C SER A 156 17.00 6.30 15.85
N ALA A 157 16.55 6.31 14.59
CA ALA A 157 15.58 7.30 14.10
C ALA A 157 14.15 6.94 14.49
N THR A 158 13.79 5.65 14.58
CA THR A 158 12.43 5.18 14.84
C THR A 158 12.13 4.91 16.32
N ALA A 159 13.15 4.73 17.18
CA ALA A 159 12.97 4.41 18.60
C ALA A 159 12.11 5.43 19.36
N ILE A 160 12.11 6.68 18.93
CA ILE A 160 11.26 7.73 19.52
C ILE A 160 9.75 7.43 19.32
N TYR A 161 9.38 6.63 18.30
CA TYR A 161 8.03 6.12 18.08
C TYR A 161 7.79 4.76 18.77
N GLY A 162 8.82 4.21 19.43
CA GLY A 162 8.77 3.02 20.26
C GLY A 162 8.25 1.80 19.54
N SER A 163 7.26 1.17 20.15
CA SER A 163 6.64 -0.07 19.69
C SER A 163 5.89 0.02 18.35
N ARG A 164 5.65 1.22 17.84
CA ARG A 164 5.01 1.42 16.52
C ARG A 164 6.01 1.67 15.40
N GLY A 165 7.30 1.86 15.75
CA GLY A 165 8.37 2.18 14.80
C GLY A 165 9.19 0.99 14.29
N SER A 166 8.86 -0.26 14.64
CA SER A 166 9.66 -1.44 14.29
C SER A 166 9.81 -1.65 12.78
N ASN A 167 8.80 -1.35 12.00
CA ASN A 167 8.80 -1.51 10.54
C ASN A 167 9.20 -0.23 9.78
N GLY A 168 9.79 0.76 10.49
CA GLY A 168 10.07 2.07 9.94
C GLY A 168 8.91 3.04 10.11
N VAL A 169 9.17 4.32 9.82
CA VAL A 169 8.17 5.39 9.93
C VAL A 169 8.20 6.27 8.68
N ILE A 170 7.03 6.59 8.15
CA ILE A 170 6.85 7.56 7.07
C ILE A 170 6.10 8.76 7.63
N ILE A 171 6.78 9.90 7.71
CA ILE A 171 6.22 11.15 8.18
C ILE A 171 5.83 11.99 6.97
N ILE A 172 4.58 12.42 6.92
CA ILE A 172 4.03 13.32 5.90
C ILE A 172 3.82 14.68 6.54
N THR A 173 4.48 15.69 5.98
CA THR A 173 4.27 17.08 6.35
C THR A 173 3.48 17.78 5.27
N THR A 174 2.43 18.51 5.65
CA THR A 174 1.60 19.25 4.68
C THR A 174 2.01 20.70 4.57
N LYS A 175 1.73 21.30 3.38
CA LYS A 175 2.04 22.69 3.05
C LYS A 175 1.38 23.67 4.02
N LYS A 176 2.12 24.69 4.43
CA LYS A 176 1.69 25.74 5.37
C LYS A 176 1.65 27.11 4.67
N GLY A 177 0.99 28.08 5.28
CA GLY A 177 1.13 29.47 4.93
C GLY A 177 2.50 30.04 5.35
N ARG A 178 2.89 31.21 4.83
CA ARG A 178 4.12 31.90 5.22
C ARG A 178 3.81 33.22 5.93
N ARG A 179 4.66 33.60 6.86
CA ARG A 179 4.55 34.84 7.65
C ARG A 179 4.56 36.06 6.69
N ASN A 180 3.65 37.01 6.89
CA ASN A 180 3.55 38.26 6.11
C ASN A 180 3.37 38.05 4.59
N GLN A 181 2.82 36.91 4.17
CA GLN A 181 2.53 36.61 2.78
C GLN A 181 1.13 37.11 2.41
N LEU A 182 1.00 37.86 1.31
CA LEU A 182 -0.30 38.13 0.71
C LEU A 182 -1.01 36.79 0.33
N PRO A 183 -2.33 36.73 0.40
CA PRO A 183 -3.04 35.55 -0.03
C PRO A 183 -2.70 35.17 -1.47
N LYS A 184 -2.23 33.95 -1.66
CA LYS A 184 -1.99 33.34 -2.98
C LYS A 184 -2.98 32.21 -3.21
N VAL A 185 -3.62 32.22 -4.37
CA VAL A 185 -4.54 31.15 -4.81
C VAL A 185 -3.79 30.24 -5.75
N SER A 186 -3.88 28.93 -5.53
CA SER A 186 -3.31 27.93 -6.44
C SER A 186 -4.40 26.97 -6.88
N TYR A 187 -4.41 26.65 -8.16
CA TYR A 187 -5.27 25.61 -8.75
C TYR A 187 -4.40 24.56 -9.42
N ASN A 188 -4.65 23.30 -9.09
CA ASN A 188 -4.07 22.14 -9.76
C ASN A 188 -5.21 21.26 -10.27
N GLY A 189 -5.20 20.98 -11.57
CA GLY A 189 -6.20 20.15 -12.20
C GLY A 189 -5.62 19.25 -13.26
N ASN A 190 -6.19 18.05 -13.41
CA ASN A 190 -5.82 17.14 -14.48
C ASN A 190 -7.02 16.31 -14.94
N VAL A 191 -6.93 15.82 -16.17
CA VAL A 191 -7.84 14.86 -16.77
C VAL A 191 -7.01 13.73 -17.35
N SER A 192 -7.47 12.50 -17.19
CA SER A 192 -6.75 11.32 -17.70
C SER A 192 -7.68 10.29 -18.33
N VAL A 193 -7.11 9.50 -19.24
CA VAL A 193 -7.75 8.36 -19.90
C VAL A 193 -6.90 7.13 -19.63
N SER A 194 -7.52 6.10 -19.08
CA SER A 194 -6.88 4.82 -18.74
C SER A 194 -7.42 3.69 -19.60
N ALA A 195 -6.55 2.83 -20.11
CA ALA A 195 -6.89 1.63 -20.85
C ALA A 195 -6.15 0.42 -20.29
N VAL A 196 -6.68 -0.79 -20.52
CA VAL A 196 -6.01 -2.05 -20.11
C VAL A 196 -4.63 -2.12 -20.76
N ALA A 197 -3.60 -2.43 -19.95
CA ALA A 197 -2.24 -2.55 -20.44
C ALA A 197 -1.92 -3.95 -21.00
N LYS A 198 -2.51 -5.01 -20.43
CA LYS A 198 -2.33 -6.40 -20.82
C LYS A 198 -3.62 -7.19 -20.55
N LYS A 199 -4.02 -8.04 -21.47
CA LYS A 199 -5.05 -9.08 -21.31
C LYS A 199 -4.39 -10.46 -21.29
N LEU A 200 -5.11 -11.46 -20.78
CA LEU A 200 -4.67 -12.85 -20.92
C LEU A 200 -4.94 -13.35 -22.35
N ASP A 201 -3.99 -14.11 -22.88
CA ASP A 201 -4.07 -14.78 -24.18
C ASP A 201 -4.89 -16.06 -24.02
N VAL A 202 -6.22 -15.94 -24.19
CA VAL A 202 -7.18 -17.05 -24.14
C VAL A 202 -7.63 -17.40 -25.56
N MET A 203 -8.13 -18.62 -25.77
CA MET A 203 -8.60 -19.08 -27.09
C MET A 203 -9.82 -18.26 -27.54
N ASN A 204 -9.81 -17.78 -28.79
CA ASN A 204 -10.99 -17.31 -29.49
C ASN A 204 -11.89 -18.48 -29.88
N ALA A 205 -13.08 -18.22 -30.45
CA ALA A 205 -14.02 -19.29 -30.78
C ALA A 205 -13.45 -20.30 -31.79
N ASN A 206 -12.71 -19.84 -32.80
CA ASN A 206 -12.10 -20.74 -33.78
C ASN A 206 -11.01 -21.63 -33.19
N GLU A 207 -10.11 -21.03 -32.39
CA GLU A 207 -9.04 -21.77 -31.71
C GLU A 207 -9.63 -22.78 -30.72
N TYR A 208 -10.69 -22.36 -29.98
CA TYR A 208 -11.34 -23.19 -29.00
C TYR A 208 -12.03 -24.42 -29.64
N VAL A 209 -12.82 -24.20 -30.72
CA VAL A 209 -13.51 -25.31 -31.42
C VAL A 209 -12.53 -26.24 -32.08
N SER A 210 -11.45 -25.70 -32.70
CA SER A 210 -10.38 -26.52 -33.27
C SER A 210 -9.71 -27.38 -32.21
N PHE A 211 -9.40 -26.78 -31.04
CA PHE A 211 -8.80 -27.50 -29.92
C PHE A 211 -9.73 -28.62 -29.39
N ILE A 212 -11.03 -28.37 -29.24
CA ILE A 212 -12.01 -29.39 -28.81
C ILE A 212 -12.07 -30.54 -29.82
N LYS A 213 -12.08 -30.20 -31.12
CA LYS A 213 -12.05 -31.21 -32.21
C LYS A 213 -10.80 -32.07 -32.16
N ASP A 214 -9.63 -31.43 -32.11
CA ASP A 214 -8.33 -32.11 -32.19
C ASP A 214 -8.03 -32.92 -30.93
N TYR A 215 -8.42 -32.43 -29.77
CA TYR A 215 -8.14 -33.05 -28.48
C TYR A 215 -9.11 -34.17 -28.14
N TYR A 216 -10.42 -33.97 -28.26
CA TYR A 216 -11.43 -34.95 -27.90
C TYR A 216 -11.83 -35.85 -29.06
N GLY A 217 -11.62 -35.40 -30.29
CA GLY A 217 -12.00 -36.12 -31.52
C GLY A 217 -13.45 -35.88 -31.95
N GLU A 218 -13.68 -35.98 -33.28
CA GLU A 218 -15.03 -35.96 -33.85
C GLU A 218 -15.81 -37.18 -33.37
N GLY A 219 -17.07 -36.98 -32.92
CA GLY A 219 -17.92 -38.05 -32.37
C GLY A 219 -17.82 -38.20 -30.86
N SER A 220 -16.88 -37.53 -30.17
CA SER A 220 -16.85 -37.51 -28.70
C SER A 220 -18.04 -36.75 -28.11
N SER A 221 -18.37 -37.02 -26.84
CA SER A 221 -19.40 -36.25 -26.12
C SER A 221 -19.05 -34.77 -26.06
N ALA A 222 -17.76 -34.40 -25.88
CA ALA A 222 -17.30 -33.02 -25.91
C ALA A 222 -17.60 -32.34 -27.24
N TRP A 223 -17.31 -33.03 -28.36
CA TRP A 223 -17.61 -32.52 -29.70
C TRP A 223 -19.13 -32.43 -29.96
N ASN A 224 -19.86 -33.49 -29.64
CA ASN A 224 -21.29 -33.59 -29.94
C ASN A 224 -22.13 -32.60 -29.12
N ASN A 225 -21.71 -32.27 -27.91
CA ASN A 225 -22.42 -31.37 -26.99
C ASN A 225 -22.03 -29.90 -27.13
N LEU A 226 -20.97 -29.58 -27.89
CA LEU A 226 -20.50 -28.20 -28.10
C LEU A 226 -21.59 -27.32 -28.73
N GLY A 227 -22.54 -27.90 -29.49
CA GLY A 227 -23.69 -27.19 -30.05
C GLY A 227 -23.37 -26.44 -31.35
N TRP A 228 -22.12 -26.41 -31.76
CA TRP A 228 -21.63 -25.69 -32.92
C TRP A 228 -20.91 -26.63 -33.91
N LYS A 229 -21.34 -26.70 -35.16
CA LYS A 229 -20.94 -27.74 -36.10
C LYS A 229 -20.81 -27.26 -37.53
N GLN A 230 -20.50 -25.99 -37.77
CA GLN A 230 -20.32 -25.49 -39.13
C GLN A 230 -18.83 -25.25 -39.40
N PHE A 231 -18.38 -25.70 -40.57
CA PHE A 231 -17.02 -25.60 -41.04
C PHE A 231 -16.94 -24.97 -42.40
N ASN A 232 -15.84 -24.28 -42.69
CA ASN A 232 -15.48 -23.85 -44.01
C ASN A 232 -15.05 -25.04 -44.89
N GLU A 233 -14.92 -24.84 -46.20
CA GLU A 233 -14.50 -25.87 -47.15
C GLU A 233 -13.09 -26.45 -46.87
N ASP A 234 -12.24 -25.68 -46.22
CA ASP A 234 -10.91 -26.09 -45.80
C ASP A 234 -10.89 -26.88 -44.48
N GLY A 235 -12.05 -27.13 -43.89
CA GLY A 235 -12.17 -27.83 -42.61
C GLY A 235 -11.95 -26.98 -41.38
N THR A 236 -11.73 -25.67 -41.50
CA THR A 236 -11.65 -24.75 -40.35
C THR A 236 -13.07 -24.41 -39.86
N PRO A 237 -13.22 -24.16 -38.52
CA PRO A 237 -14.51 -23.74 -37.97
C PRO A 237 -15.03 -22.44 -38.58
N ASN A 238 -16.33 -22.43 -38.93
CA ASN A 238 -17.00 -21.25 -39.51
C ASN A 238 -17.82 -20.50 -38.43
N VAL A 239 -17.20 -19.52 -37.77
CA VAL A 239 -17.82 -18.74 -36.71
C VAL A 239 -18.96 -17.84 -37.25
N ALA A 240 -18.88 -17.42 -38.51
CA ALA A 240 -19.90 -16.51 -39.10
C ALA A 240 -21.25 -17.15 -39.31
N ALA A 241 -21.34 -18.48 -39.33
CA ALA A 241 -22.56 -19.21 -39.70
C ALA A 241 -23.44 -19.61 -38.48
N GLY A 242 -23.67 -18.71 -37.54
CA GLY A 242 -24.66 -18.89 -36.47
C GLY A 242 -24.09 -19.19 -35.10
N THR A 243 -22.82 -18.94 -34.91
CA THR A 243 -22.13 -18.98 -33.59
C THR A 243 -21.59 -17.61 -33.22
N TYR A 244 -21.22 -17.47 -31.94
CA TYR A 244 -20.65 -16.27 -31.40
C TYR A 244 -19.13 -16.41 -31.29
N ASP A 245 -18.42 -15.29 -31.44
CA ASP A 245 -16.99 -15.17 -31.10
C ASP A 245 -16.86 -14.06 -30.08
N THR A 246 -17.16 -14.38 -28.83
CA THR A 246 -17.26 -13.38 -27.75
C THR A 246 -15.90 -13.25 -27.07
N ASP A 247 -15.22 -12.10 -27.26
CA ASP A 247 -14.09 -11.70 -26.39
C ASP A 247 -14.66 -11.20 -25.07
N TRP A 248 -14.80 -12.12 -24.12
CA TRP A 248 -15.36 -11.81 -22.81
C TRP A 248 -14.54 -10.77 -22.03
N GLN A 249 -13.25 -10.62 -22.31
CA GLN A 249 -12.44 -9.59 -21.68
C GLN A 249 -12.77 -8.21 -22.23
N ASP A 250 -13.10 -8.07 -23.54
CA ASP A 250 -13.55 -6.80 -24.11
C ASP A 250 -14.96 -6.42 -23.62
N GLU A 251 -15.80 -7.41 -23.35
CA GLU A 251 -17.14 -7.17 -22.83
C GLU A 251 -17.16 -6.56 -21.42
N ILE A 252 -16.12 -6.79 -20.60
CA ILE A 252 -16.04 -6.29 -19.23
C ILE A 252 -15.16 -5.05 -19.08
N PHE A 253 -14.22 -4.81 -19.99
CA PHE A 253 -13.32 -3.67 -19.89
C PHE A 253 -13.82 -2.45 -20.66
N ARG A 254 -13.35 -1.27 -20.25
CA ARG A 254 -13.62 0.02 -20.88
C ARG A 254 -12.42 0.96 -20.77
N ALA A 255 -12.40 2.03 -21.56
CA ALA A 255 -11.55 3.17 -21.28
C ALA A 255 -12.13 3.97 -20.10
N GLY A 256 -11.36 4.14 -19.03
CA GLY A 256 -11.75 4.91 -17.86
C GLY A 256 -11.34 6.37 -17.99
N ILE A 257 -12.27 7.31 -17.78
CA ILE A 257 -11.98 8.75 -17.76
C ILE A 257 -11.94 9.22 -16.31
N SER A 258 -10.87 9.91 -15.94
CA SER A 258 -10.66 10.37 -14.56
C SER A 258 -10.27 11.85 -14.56
N HIS A 259 -10.58 12.53 -13.45
CA HIS A 259 -10.16 13.92 -13.24
C HIS A 259 -9.87 14.21 -11.78
N ASP A 260 -8.96 15.15 -11.55
CA ASP A 260 -8.58 15.64 -10.23
C ASP A 260 -8.52 17.17 -10.23
N HIS A 261 -9.06 17.78 -9.19
CA HIS A 261 -9.07 19.23 -9.01
C HIS A 261 -8.71 19.58 -7.57
N ASN A 262 -7.76 20.48 -7.38
CA ASN A 262 -7.38 21.02 -6.09
C ASN A 262 -7.26 22.54 -6.15
N VAL A 263 -7.94 23.22 -5.25
CA VAL A 263 -7.85 24.66 -5.04
C VAL A 263 -7.31 24.93 -3.65
N SER A 264 -6.35 25.80 -3.54
CA SER A 264 -5.86 26.22 -2.22
C SER A 264 -5.57 27.71 -2.15
N VAL A 265 -5.74 28.27 -0.95
CA VAL A 265 -5.42 29.64 -0.61
C VAL A 265 -4.45 29.61 0.58
N ALA A 266 -3.29 30.24 0.42
CA ALA A 266 -2.29 30.35 1.48
C ALA A 266 -1.89 31.81 1.67
N GLY A 267 -1.74 32.23 2.92
CA GLY A 267 -1.37 33.60 3.27
C GLY A 267 -0.86 33.71 4.70
N GLY A 268 -0.57 34.93 5.14
CA GLY A 268 -0.15 35.18 6.51
C GLY A 268 -0.57 36.58 6.97
N LEU A 269 -1.31 36.59 8.07
CA LEU A 269 -1.66 37.82 8.78
C LEU A 269 -0.65 38.07 9.89
N GLY A 270 -0.51 39.28 10.31
CA GLY A 270 0.30 39.60 11.49
C GLY A 270 1.12 40.88 11.40
N ASN A 271 1.98 41.06 12.39
CA ASN A 271 2.92 42.13 12.51
C ASN A 271 4.25 41.62 13.14
N THR A 272 5.10 42.51 13.65
CA THR A 272 6.36 42.11 14.29
C THR A 272 6.23 41.30 15.56
N LYS A 273 5.08 41.41 16.29
CA LYS A 273 4.84 40.74 17.59
C LYS A 273 4.09 39.45 17.49
N TRP A 274 3.29 39.30 16.43
CA TRP A 274 2.51 38.08 16.20
C TRP A 274 2.38 37.83 14.70
N ALA A 275 2.26 36.62 14.35
CA ALA A 275 2.00 36.17 12.99
C ALA A 275 0.99 35.03 13.00
N MET A 276 0.19 34.92 11.94
CA MET A 276 -0.75 33.82 11.73
C MET A 276 -0.69 33.40 10.24
N PRO A 277 0.30 32.63 9.85
CA PRO A 277 0.27 31.90 8.58
C PRO A 277 -0.93 30.96 8.54
N TYR A 278 -1.60 30.89 7.39
CA TYR A 278 -2.75 30.02 7.21
C TYR A 278 -2.77 29.42 5.80
N ARG A 279 -3.38 28.25 5.67
CA ARG A 279 -3.71 27.61 4.40
C ARG A 279 -5.06 26.92 4.48
N VAL A 280 -5.86 27.07 3.43
CA VAL A 280 -7.11 26.36 3.20
C VAL A 280 -6.98 25.64 1.86
N SER A 281 -7.36 24.39 1.79
CA SER A 281 -7.39 23.61 0.54
C SER A 281 -8.67 22.80 0.43
N VAL A 282 -9.16 22.66 -0.81
CA VAL A 282 -10.27 21.80 -1.18
C VAL A 282 -9.90 21.03 -2.41
N GLY A 283 -10.08 19.72 -2.38
CA GLY A 283 -9.78 18.82 -3.50
C GLY A 283 -10.94 17.88 -3.81
N TYR A 284 -11.06 17.55 -5.08
CA TYR A 284 -11.99 16.54 -5.58
C TYR A 284 -11.31 15.68 -6.63
N THR A 285 -11.35 14.37 -6.42
CA THR A 285 -10.81 13.34 -7.33
C THR A 285 -11.97 12.44 -7.77
N ASN A 286 -12.07 12.16 -9.05
CA ASN A 286 -12.93 11.11 -9.58
C ASN A 286 -12.12 10.23 -10.53
N GLN A 287 -12.10 8.94 -10.29
CA GLN A 287 -11.34 7.96 -11.05
C GLN A 287 -12.27 6.84 -11.51
N GLN A 288 -12.50 6.75 -12.81
CA GLN A 288 -13.18 5.60 -13.40
C GLN A 288 -12.16 4.49 -13.65
N GLY A 289 -12.53 3.27 -13.24
CA GLY A 289 -11.72 2.10 -13.52
C GLY A 289 -11.92 1.55 -14.93
N ILE A 290 -10.98 0.71 -15.33
CA ILE A 290 -11.02 -0.02 -16.62
C ILE A 290 -12.02 -1.17 -16.61
N LEU A 291 -12.38 -1.73 -15.46
CA LEU A 291 -13.51 -2.66 -15.33
C LEU A 291 -14.81 -1.85 -15.32
N LYS A 292 -15.79 -2.24 -16.12
CA LYS A 292 -17.13 -1.63 -16.09
C LYS A 292 -17.69 -1.69 -14.67
N GLY A 293 -18.37 -0.65 -14.20
CA GLY A 293 -18.92 -0.57 -12.84
C GLY A 293 -17.92 -0.20 -11.75
N SER A 294 -16.61 -0.18 -12.01
CA SER A 294 -15.63 0.23 -11.00
C SER A 294 -15.35 1.72 -11.04
N ASP A 295 -15.32 2.36 -9.87
CA ASP A 295 -15.00 3.78 -9.70
C ASP A 295 -14.52 4.13 -8.29
N TYR A 296 -13.85 5.27 -8.19
CA TYR A 296 -13.40 5.86 -6.94
C TYR A 296 -13.60 7.36 -6.98
N SER A 297 -14.20 7.92 -5.93
CA SER A 297 -14.26 9.36 -5.76
C SER A 297 -13.78 9.77 -4.36
N ARG A 298 -13.15 10.93 -4.28
CA ARG A 298 -12.64 11.47 -3.02
C ARG A 298 -12.83 12.98 -2.99
N PHE A 299 -13.41 13.46 -1.90
CA PHE A 299 -13.43 14.86 -1.52
C PHE A 299 -12.47 15.08 -0.35
N THR A 300 -11.67 16.13 -0.39
CA THR A 300 -10.78 16.52 0.70
C THR A 300 -10.93 17.99 1.02
N ALA A 301 -10.89 18.32 2.32
CA ALA A 301 -10.83 19.70 2.79
C ALA A 301 -9.76 19.79 3.88
N GLY A 302 -8.89 20.80 3.78
CA GLY A 302 -7.80 21.00 4.72
C GLY A 302 -7.74 22.44 5.20
N PHE A 303 -7.51 22.62 6.50
CA PHE A 303 -7.24 23.90 7.13
C PHE A 303 -5.99 23.78 8.00
N THR A 304 -5.05 24.71 7.84
CA THR A 304 -3.84 24.79 8.66
C THR A 304 -3.63 26.24 9.08
N ALA A 305 -3.38 26.48 10.38
CA ALA A 305 -3.01 27.75 10.93
C ALA A 305 -1.78 27.58 11.84
N ASN A 306 -0.80 28.45 11.68
CA ASN A 306 0.46 28.39 12.42
C ASN A 306 0.73 29.72 13.15
N PRO A 307 -0.12 30.14 14.12
CA PRO A 307 0.10 31.37 14.85
C PRO A 307 1.39 31.30 15.67
N SER A 308 2.14 32.40 15.63
CA SER A 308 3.26 32.70 16.52
C SER A 308 2.89 33.95 17.32
N LEU A 309 2.88 33.83 18.63
CA LEU A 309 2.38 34.80 19.59
C LEU A 309 3.43 35.12 20.62
N LEU A 310 3.20 36.17 21.42
CA LEU A 310 4.06 36.56 22.53
C LEU A 310 5.52 36.80 22.11
N ASP A 311 5.73 37.55 21.01
CA ASP A 311 7.05 37.82 20.45
C ASP A 311 7.82 36.51 20.11
N ASP A 312 7.14 35.54 19.46
CA ASP A 312 7.63 34.22 19.08
C ASP A 312 7.93 33.25 20.24
N HIS A 313 7.46 33.55 21.47
CA HIS A 313 7.58 32.60 22.58
C HIS A 313 6.53 31.48 22.54
N LEU A 314 5.36 31.73 21.97
CA LEU A 314 4.32 30.70 21.81
C LEU A 314 4.07 30.45 20.33
N ASN A 315 4.51 29.27 19.84
CA ASN A 315 4.25 28.80 18.49
C ASN A 315 3.18 27.71 18.53
N ILE A 316 2.13 27.89 17.74
CA ILE A 316 1.02 26.94 17.63
C ILE A 316 1.00 26.38 16.22
N ASN A 317 0.72 25.10 16.09
CA ASN A 317 0.42 24.43 14.83
C ASN A 317 -0.93 23.73 14.96
N ALA A 318 -1.96 24.32 14.36
CA ALA A 318 -3.30 23.78 14.37
C ALA A 318 -3.70 23.39 12.95
N ASN A 319 -4.11 22.15 12.79
CA ASN A 319 -4.61 21.68 11.51
C ASN A 319 -5.85 20.78 11.67
N ALA A 320 -6.71 20.84 10.68
CA ALA A 320 -7.90 20.00 10.57
C ALA A 320 -8.01 19.54 9.11
N LYS A 321 -8.24 18.24 8.89
CA LYS A 321 -8.40 17.65 7.58
C LYS A 321 -9.63 16.76 7.59
N TYR A 322 -10.42 16.86 6.55
CA TYR A 322 -11.54 15.99 6.30
C TYR A 322 -11.38 15.31 4.95
N ALA A 323 -11.61 14.02 4.92
CA ALA A 323 -11.67 13.24 3.69
C ALA A 323 -12.96 12.41 3.67
N TYR A 324 -13.66 12.48 2.56
CA TYR A 324 -14.74 11.57 2.21
C TYR A 324 -14.32 10.81 0.95
N SER A 325 -14.44 9.50 0.99
CA SER A 325 -14.19 8.66 -0.19
C SER A 325 -15.33 7.68 -0.41
N LYS A 326 -15.62 7.46 -1.67
CA LYS A 326 -16.52 6.41 -2.13
C LYS A 326 -15.80 5.54 -3.14
N THR A 327 -15.84 4.23 -2.94
CA THR A 327 -15.21 3.23 -3.81
C THR A 327 -16.23 2.21 -4.24
N ASN A 328 -16.33 1.98 -5.52
CA ASN A 328 -16.97 0.80 -6.09
C ASN A 328 -15.87 -0.02 -6.78
N PRO A 329 -15.44 -1.16 -6.24
CA PRO A 329 -14.41 -1.99 -6.88
C PRO A 329 -14.91 -2.72 -8.12
N GLY A 330 -16.23 -2.68 -8.38
CA GLY A 330 -16.89 -3.48 -9.42
C GLY A 330 -16.94 -4.97 -9.07
N GLY A 331 -17.58 -5.75 -9.92
CA GLY A 331 -17.63 -7.20 -9.81
C GLY A 331 -16.30 -7.84 -10.23
N GLN A 332 -15.24 -7.78 -9.43
CA GLN A 332 -13.88 -8.24 -9.80
C GLN A 332 -13.82 -9.73 -10.17
N GLU A 333 -14.73 -10.55 -9.67
CA GLU A 333 -14.85 -11.96 -10.07
C GLU A 333 -15.07 -12.09 -11.60
N ALA A 334 -15.71 -11.10 -12.23
CA ALA A 334 -15.90 -11.04 -13.68
C ALA A 334 -14.59 -11.16 -14.47
N ILE A 335 -13.47 -10.67 -13.93
CA ILE A 335 -12.14 -10.74 -14.59
C ILE A 335 -11.70 -12.20 -14.75
N SER A 336 -11.80 -12.99 -13.68
CA SER A 336 -11.49 -14.42 -13.74
C SER A 336 -12.49 -15.16 -14.61
N MET A 337 -13.78 -14.86 -14.49
CA MET A 337 -14.82 -15.51 -15.28
C MET A 337 -14.71 -15.22 -16.77
N ALA A 338 -14.33 -13.98 -17.16
CA ALA A 338 -14.10 -13.61 -18.55
C ALA A 338 -13.00 -14.41 -19.25
N THR A 339 -12.05 -14.94 -18.48
CA THR A 339 -10.99 -15.79 -19.03
C THR A 339 -11.36 -17.28 -19.06
N ARG A 340 -12.47 -17.65 -18.41
CA ARG A 340 -12.97 -19.04 -18.32
C ARG A 340 -14.21 -19.28 -19.16
N MET A 341 -14.93 -18.23 -19.51
CA MET A 341 -16.21 -18.39 -20.23
C MET A 341 -15.97 -18.89 -21.65
N ASP A 342 -16.84 -19.80 -22.10
CA ASP A 342 -16.86 -20.35 -23.46
C ASP A 342 -17.03 -19.24 -24.50
N PRO A 343 -16.06 -19.03 -25.42
CA PRO A 343 -16.11 -17.93 -26.40
C PRO A 343 -17.21 -18.14 -27.48
N THR A 344 -17.76 -19.32 -27.58
CA THR A 344 -18.83 -19.63 -28.54
C THR A 344 -20.22 -19.25 -28.03
N ARG A 345 -20.34 -18.59 -26.88
CA ARG A 345 -21.59 -18.23 -26.22
C ARG A 345 -21.86 -16.72 -26.29
N PRO A 346 -23.14 -16.31 -26.43
CA PRO A 346 -23.49 -14.90 -26.42
C PRO A 346 -23.48 -14.33 -25.00
N VAL A 347 -23.39 -13.01 -24.89
CA VAL A 347 -23.56 -12.31 -23.61
C VAL A 347 -24.98 -12.45 -23.10
N THR A 348 -25.96 -12.27 -23.99
CA THR A 348 -27.39 -12.34 -23.65
C THR A 348 -28.10 -13.32 -24.57
N SER A 349 -29.24 -13.85 -24.12
CA SER A 349 -30.11 -14.72 -24.91
C SER A 349 -31.57 -14.39 -24.66
N SER A 350 -32.39 -14.49 -25.70
CA SER A 350 -33.84 -14.33 -25.62
C SER A 350 -34.60 -15.63 -25.26
N ASP A 351 -33.88 -16.75 -25.10
CA ASP A 351 -34.49 -18.02 -24.75
C ASP A 351 -35.15 -17.95 -23.37
N GLU A 352 -36.32 -18.56 -23.23
CA GLU A 352 -37.16 -18.50 -22.04
C GLU A 352 -36.38 -18.96 -20.79
N MET A 353 -35.43 -19.92 -20.91
CA MET A 353 -34.63 -20.43 -19.82
C MET A 353 -33.71 -19.35 -19.19
N TYR A 354 -33.32 -18.31 -19.93
CA TYR A 354 -32.45 -17.22 -19.42
C TYR A 354 -33.23 -16.01 -18.92
N LYS A 355 -34.54 -15.94 -19.14
CA LYS A 355 -35.40 -14.85 -18.68
C LYS A 355 -35.29 -14.64 -17.16
N ASN A 356 -35.22 -15.73 -16.43
CA ASN A 356 -35.07 -15.71 -14.97
C ASN A 356 -33.64 -15.31 -14.51
N TRP A 357 -32.67 -15.29 -15.43
CA TRP A 357 -31.32 -14.79 -15.22
C TRP A 357 -31.10 -13.38 -15.83
N GLY A 358 -32.19 -12.61 -15.94
CA GLY A 358 -32.11 -11.25 -16.51
C GLY A 358 -31.82 -11.21 -18.02
N GLY A 359 -31.95 -12.35 -18.72
CA GLY A 359 -31.60 -12.49 -20.13
C GLY A 359 -30.12 -12.74 -20.38
N TYR A 360 -29.29 -12.85 -19.34
CA TYR A 360 -27.87 -13.22 -19.48
C TYR A 360 -27.73 -14.72 -19.73
N TRP A 361 -26.93 -15.09 -20.71
CA TRP A 361 -26.62 -16.48 -20.98
C TRP A 361 -25.82 -17.10 -19.83
N GLN A 362 -26.26 -18.27 -19.31
CA GLN A 362 -25.64 -18.98 -18.19
C GLN A 362 -25.58 -20.48 -18.44
N TRP A 363 -24.59 -21.15 -17.86
CA TRP A 363 -24.63 -22.60 -17.71
C TRP A 363 -25.71 -22.96 -16.67
N THR A 364 -26.78 -23.63 -17.12
CA THR A 364 -27.93 -24.00 -16.28
C THR A 364 -28.04 -25.50 -16.16
N LYS A 365 -28.70 -25.93 -15.09
CA LYS A 365 -29.13 -27.31 -14.87
C LYS A 365 -30.59 -27.33 -14.45
N PRO A 366 -31.37 -28.40 -14.76
CA PRO A 366 -32.72 -28.57 -14.23
C PRO A 366 -32.67 -28.58 -12.70
N VAL A 367 -33.62 -27.94 -12.05
CA VAL A 367 -33.79 -27.99 -10.59
C VAL A 367 -34.66 -29.17 -10.26
N SER A 368 -34.19 -30.07 -9.42
CA SER A 368 -34.94 -31.23 -8.97
C SER A 368 -35.96 -30.89 -7.87
N GLU A 369 -35.74 -29.78 -7.16
CA GLU A 369 -36.65 -29.19 -6.16
C GLU A 369 -36.89 -27.74 -6.54
N TYR A 370 -38.21 -27.33 -6.90
CA TYR A 370 -38.84 -26.55 -6.44
C TYR A 370 -39.35 -25.32 -6.85
N ASP A 371 -38.93 -24.34 -7.38
CA ASP A 371 -39.72 -23.17 -7.76
C ASP A 371 -40.14 -23.30 -9.24
N PRO A 372 -41.44 -23.57 -9.54
CA PRO A 372 -41.90 -23.67 -10.92
C PRO A 372 -41.74 -22.35 -11.70
N THR A 373 -41.55 -21.23 -11.02
CA THR A 373 -41.21 -19.95 -11.65
C THR A 373 -39.72 -19.82 -11.97
N PHE A 374 -38.89 -20.76 -11.50
CA PHE A 374 -37.44 -20.78 -11.70
C PHE A 374 -36.90 -22.19 -12.03
N PRO A 375 -37.36 -22.77 -13.15
CA PRO A 375 -37.17 -24.21 -13.43
C PRO A 375 -35.71 -24.59 -13.74
N TYR A 376 -34.83 -23.62 -13.93
CA TYR A 376 -33.41 -23.85 -14.23
C TYR A 376 -32.54 -23.15 -13.21
N ALA A 377 -31.78 -23.89 -12.42
CA ALA A 377 -30.76 -23.36 -11.56
C ALA A 377 -29.49 -23.08 -12.36
N ARG A 378 -28.67 -22.16 -11.84
CA ARG A 378 -27.32 -22.01 -12.33
C ARG A 378 -26.51 -23.30 -12.05
N ASN A 379 -25.63 -23.66 -12.97
CA ASN A 379 -24.62 -24.68 -12.69
C ASN A 379 -23.50 -24.06 -11.85
N ASP A 380 -23.44 -24.38 -10.57
CA ASP A 380 -22.51 -23.75 -9.60
C ASP A 380 -21.04 -24.04 -9.89
N ASP A 381 -20.75 -25.15 -10.58
CA ASP A 381 -19.40 -25.56 -10.96
C ASP A 381 -18.90 -24.83 -12.22
N ALA A 382 -19.82 -24.30 -13.02
CA ALA A 382 -19.50 -23.66 -14.29
C ALA A 382 -19.10 -22.18 -14.13
N PRO A 383 -18.36 -21.61 -15.10
CA PRO A 383 -18.07 -20.19 -15.12
C PRO A 383 -19.38 -19.38 -15.23
N LYS A 384 -19.41 -18.28 -14.48
CA LYS A 384 -20.53 -17.31 -14.48
C LYS A 384 -20.38 -16.34 -15.63
N ASN A 385 -21.51 -15.82 -16.15
CA ASN A 385 -21.49 -14.75 -17.14
C ASN A 385 -20.79 -13.50 -16.57
N PRO A 386 -19.67 -13.04 -17.13
CA PRO A 386 -18.89 -11.94 -16.57
C PRO A 386 -19.62 -10.60 -16.58
N VAL A 387 -20.47 -10.36 -17.60
CA VAL A 387 -21.22 -9.10 -17.72
C VAL A 387 -22.34 -9.06 -16.67
N GLU A 388 -23.02 -10.16 -16.47
CA GLU A 388 -24.04 -10.30 -15.42
C GLU A 388 -23.47 -10.03 -14.04
N LEU A 389 -22.27 -10.53 -13.73
CA LEU A 389 -21.57 -10.27 -12.46
C LEU A 389 -21.32 -8.79 -12.19
N ILE A 390 -21.17 -7.98 -13.24
CA ILE A 390 -20.98 -6.53 -13.12
C ILE A 390 -22.34 -5.83 -12.96
N ASP A 391 -23.33 -6.22 -13.74
CA ASP A 391 -24.59 -5.48 -13.84
C ASP A 391 -25.54 -5.76 -12.66
N ASN A 392 -25.52 -6.97 -12.11
CA ASN A 392 -26.43 -7.42 -11.07
C ASN A 392 -25.83 -7.40 -9.64
N TYR A 393 -24.59 -6.96 -9.49
CA TYR A 393 -23.91 -6.84 -8.22
C TYR A 393 -23.45 -5.42 -7.95
N THR A 394 -23.79 -4.90 -6.79
CA THR A 394 -23.31 -3.60 -6.33
C THR A 394 -22.61 -3.76 -4.98
N PHE A 395 -21.37 -3.32 -4.91
CA PHE A 395 -20.58 -3.28 -3.70
C PHE A 395 -19.95 -1.90 -3.57
N ASN A 396 -20.44 -1.10 -2.65
CA ASN A 396 -19.95 0.25 -2.41
C ASN A 396 -19.27 0.32 -1.03
N LYS A 397 -18.16 1.04 -0.96
CA LYS A 397 -17.46 1.39 0.27
C LYS A 397 -17.48 2.90 0.43
N ASP A 398 -17.97 3.37 1.56
CA ASP A 398 -17.99 4.77 1.93
C ASP A 398 -17.12 4.99 3.17
N ALA A 399 -16.29 6.02 3.15
CA ALA A 399 -15.49 6.36 4.32
C ALA A 399 -15.45 7.88 4.58
N HIS A 400 -15.67 8.26 5.81
CA HIS A 400 -15.50 9.61 6.32
C HIS A 400 -14.37 9.62 7.33
N VAL A 401 -13.38 10.47 7.16
CA VAL A 401 -12.25 10.60 8.07
C VAL A 401 -12.02 12.06 8.41
N LEU A 402 -12.01 12.37 9.70
CA LEU A 402 -11.66 13.67 10.25
C LEU A 402 -10.36 13.53 11.05
N LEU A 403 -9.36 14.30 10.69
CA LEU A 403 -8.09 14.42 11.41
C LEU A 403 -7.99 15.82 12.01
N GLY A 404 -7.54 15.92 13.24
CA GLY A 404 -7.23 17.17 13.89
C GLY A 404 -5.95 17.08 14.68
N ASN A 405 -5.14 18.12 14.62
CA ASN A 405 -3.93 18.24 15.43
C ASN A 405 -3.80 19.67 15.96
N PHE A 406 -3.47 19.77 17.24
CA PHE A 406 -3.11 21.01 17.91
C PHE A 406 -1.81 20.82 18.66
N GLU A 407 -0.76 21.50 18.20
CA GLU A 407 0.56 21.51 18.81
C GLU A 407 0.88 22.91 19.32
N ALA A 408 1.42 23.00 20.51
CA ALA A 408 1.89 24.23 21.12
C ALA A 408 3.31 24.06 21.63
N ASP A 409 4.20 24.97 21.22
CA ASP A 409 5.57 25.11 21.70
C ASP A 409 5.72 26.43 22.43
N TYR A 410 6.03 26.37 23.70
CA TYR A 410 6.20 27.54 24.55
C TYR A 410 7.63 27.66 25.06
N LYS A 411 8.35 28.69 24.62
CA LYS A 411 9.65 29.09 25.16
C LYS A 411 9.41 29.87 26.46
N ILE A 412 10.01 29.39 27.55
CA ILE A 412 9.81 30.02 28.86
C ILE A 412 10.47 31.40 28.86
N HIS A 413 9.70 32.45 29.14
CA HIS A 413 10.19 33.81 29.28
C HIS A 413 11.32 33.87 30.30
N SER A 414 12.41 34.55 29.98
CA SER A 414 13.64 34.67 30.79
C SER A 414 14.46 33.39 30.96
N PHE A 415 13.98 32.27 30.42
CA PHE A 415 14.72 31.02 30.37
C PHE A 415 14.46 30.29 29.03
N GLU A 416 14.79 30.98 27.95
CA GLU A 416 14.44 30.60 26.57
C GLU A 416 15.10 29.29 26.10
N ASP A 417 16.10 28.81 26.82
CA ASP A 417 16.72 27.52 26.60
C ASP A 417 15.76 26.34 26.90
N LEU A 418 14.66 26.57 27.66
CA LEU A 418 13.68 25.56 28.03
C LEU A 418 12.37 25.79 27.29
N HIS A 419 11.95 24.77 26.54
CA HIS A 419 10.71 24.71 25.79
C HIS A 419 9.76 23.70 26.42
N LEU A 420 8.48 24.02 26.46
CA LEU A 420 7.41 23.11 26.83
C LEU A 420 6.56 22.84 25.59
N HIS A 421 6.47 21.57 25.24
CA HIS A 421 5.70 21.14 24.07
C HIS A 421 4.48 20.35 24.52
N MET A 422 3.36 20.59 23.86
CA MET A 422 2.13 19.84 23.99
C MET A 422 1.57 19.56 22.59
N ASN A 423 1.22 18.31 22.32
CA ASN A 423 0.55 17.91 21.09
C ASN A 423 -0.72 17.12 21.44
N LEU A 424 -1.86 17.58 20.95
CA LEU A 424 -3.14 16.90 21.04
C LEU A 424 -3.58 16.57 19.62
N ALA A 425 -3.67 15.29 19.30
CA ALA A 425 -4.08 14.82 17.98
C ALA A 425 -5.26 13.87 18.09
N GLY A 426 -6.15 13.93 17.12
CA GLY A 426 -7.35 13.10 17.09
C GLY A 426 -7.72 12.70 15.67
N GLN A 427 -8.18 11.47 15.53
CA GLN A 427 -8.78 10.91 14.32
C GLN A 427 -10.15 10.35 14.67
N TYR A 428 -11.14 10.72 13.88
CA TYR A 428 -12.42 10.04 13.82
C TYR A 428 -12.61 9.46 12.43
N SER A 429 -12.99 8.21 12.35
CA SER A 429 -13.37 7.59 11.07
C SER A 429 -14.68 6.82 11.21
N TYR A 430 -15.48 6.92 10.17
CA TYR A 430 -16.65 6.10 9.91
C TYR A 430 -16.49 5.48 8.53
N GLY A 431 -16.59 4.18 8.45
CA GLY A 431 -16.55 3.44 7.18
C GLY A 431 -17.72 2.46 7.10
N ALA A 432 -18.32 2.38 5.93
CA ALA A 432 -19.39 1.44 5.63
C ALA A 432 -19.15 0.73 4.31
N GLU A 433 -19.52 -0.52 4.25
CA GLU A 433 -19.53 -1.36 3.05
C GLU A 433 -20.97 -1.82 2.82
N HIS A 434 -21.51 -1.46 1.66
CA HIS A 434 -22.89 -1.78 1.26
C HIS A 434 -22.86 -2.80 0.15
N THR A 435 -23.54 -3.93 0.35
CA THR A 435 -23.70 -4.99 -0.64
C THR A 435 -25.14 -5.05 -1.11
N ASN A 436 -25.34 -5.13 -2.41
CA ASN A 436 -26.66 -5.36 -2.99
C ASN A 436 -26.53 -6.36 -4.14
N ASN A 437 -27.03 -7.55 -3.91
CA ASN A 437 -27.16 -8.61 -4.89
C ASN A 437 -28.62 -8.64 -5.36
N LEU A 438 -28.87 -8.39 -6.61
CA LEU A 438 -30.22 -8.47 -7.14
C LEU A 438 -30.74 -9.91 -7.08
N PRO A 439 -32.05 -10.14 -6.84
CA PRO A 439 -32.66 -11.44 -7.05
C PRO A 439 -32.39 -11.90 -8.49
N LYS A 440 -32.20 -13.22 -8.67
CA LYS A 440 -31.86 -13.82 -9.97
C LYS A 440 -30.45 -13.46 -10.46
N SER A 441 -29.59 -12.93 -9.61
CA SER A 441 -28.18 -12.77 -9.89
C SER A 441 -27.39 -14.02 -9.52
N THR A 442 -26.25 -14.21 -10.16
CA THR A 442 -25.34 -15.32 -9.84
C THR A 442 -24.71 -15.22 -8.45
N TYR A 443 -24.65 -14.02 -7.86
CA TYR A 443 -24.23 -13.85 -6.46
C TYR A 443 -25.32 -14.20 -5.45
N GLY A 444 -26.57 -13.85 -5.75
CA GLY A 444 -27.68 -13.96 -4.79
C GLY A 444 -28.66 -15.08 -5.08
N PHE A 445 -28.47 -15.83 -6.15
CA PHE A 445 -29.43 -16.82 -6.64
C PHE A 445 -30.85 -16.26 -6.81
N TYR A 446 -31.87 -17.02 -6.41
CA TYR A 446 -33.26 -16.55 -6.45
C TYR A 446 -33.53 -15.38 -5.51
N TYR A 447 -32.82 -15.36 -4.37
CA TYR A 447 -33.25 -14.60 -3.21
C TYR A 447 -32.66 -13.21 -3.16
N GLY A 448 -31.59 -12.97 -3.93
CA GLY A 448 -30.81 -11.76 -3.78
C GLY A 448 -30.25 -11.60 -2.35
N GLY A 449 -29.69 -10.46 -2.06
CA GLY A 449 -29.17 -10.16 -0.74
C GLY A 449 -28.80 -8.68 -0.62
N ILE A 450 -29.14 -8.09 0.50
CA ILE A 450 -28.69 -6.77 0.88
C ILE A 450 -27.95 -6.83 2.21
N GLY A 451 -26.86 -6.11 2.32
CA GLY A 451 -26.05 -6.11 3.54
C GLY A 451 -25.29 -4.81 3.74
N GLU A 452 -24.96 -4.57 4.99
CA GLU A 452 -24.14 -3.46 5.41
C GLU A 452 -23.15 -3.92 6.46
N ASN A 453 -21.93 -3.43 6.39
CA ASN A 453 -20.87 -3.68 7.34
C ASN A 453 -20.20 -2.33 7.66
N GLN A 454 -20.43 -1.80 8.86
CA GLN A 454 -19.99 -0.48 9.25
C GLN A 454 -19.09 -0.50 10.49
N GLU A 455 -18.15 0.45 10.55
CA GLU A 455 -17.28 0.64 11.70
C GLU A 455 -17.04 2.12 11.99
N LYS A 456 -17.09 2.47 13.27
CA LYS A 456 -16.68 3.77 13.80
C LYS A 456 -15.42 3.60 14.62
N ARG A 457 -14.44 4.50 14.41
CA ARG A 457 -13.16 4.44 15.10
C ARG A 457 -12.74 5.82 15.59
N TYR A 458 -12.26 5.87 16.83
CA TYR A 458 -11.62 7.04 17.42
C TYR A 458 -10.18 6.70 17.79
N ASN A 459 -9.25 7.55 17.39
CA ASN A 459 -7.88 7.49 17.81
C ASN A 459 -7.51 8.86 18.38
N VAL A 460 -7.13 8.91 19.66
CA VAL A 460 -6.74 10.14 20.35
C VAL A 460 -5.33 9.95 20.88
N GLN A 461 -4.48 10.95 20.65
CA GLN A 461 -3.10 10.97 21.12
C GLN A 461 -2.85 12.30 21.83
N ALA A 462 -2.24 12.23 22.99
CA ALA A 462 -1.79 13.38 23.76
C ALA A 462 -0.32 13.17 24.12
N THR A 463 0.53 14.13 23.75
CA THR A 463 1.96 14.11 24.05
C THR A 463 2.34 15.41 24.74
N ALA A 464 3.12 15.32 25.81
CA ALA A 464 3.69 16.48 26.48
C ALA A 464 5.16 16.21 26.79
N TYR A 465 6.04 17.14 26.45
CA TYR A 465 7.46 17.01 26.78
C TYR A 465 8.10 18.38 27.07
N ALA A 466 9.16 18.34 27.87
CA ALA A 466 10.06 19.45 28.09
C ALA A 466 11.34 19.23 27.26
N GLN A 467 11.82 20.27 26.62
CA GLN A 467 13.04 20.25 25.83
C GLN A 467 13.98 21.37 26.26
N TYR A 468 15.20 21.03 26.60
CA TYR A 468 16.28 21.96 26.98
C TYR A 468 17.31 22.03 25.87
N LEU A 469 17.49 23.24 25.30
CA LEU A 469 18.40 23.53 24.18
C LEU A 469 19.48 24.47 24.69
N LYS A 470 20.76 24.08 24.63
CA LYS A 470 21.85 24.89 25.14
C LYS A 470 23.14 24.76 24.36
N ASP A 471 23.69 25.94 23.99
CA ASP A 471 25.03 26.04 23.45
C ASP A 471 26.00 26.47 24.55
N PHE A 472 27.03 25.64 24.81
CA PHE A 472 28.12 25.97 25.72
C PHE A 472 29.39 26.26 24.89
N ASN A 473 29.95 27.45 25.05
CA ASN A 473 31.25 27.86 24.48
C ASN A 473 31.38 27.64 22.95
N LYS A 474 30.32 27.68 22.18
CA LYS A 474 30.28 27.44 20.73
C LYS A 474 30.75 26.04 20.28
N ASP A 475 31.32 25.25 21.17
CA ASP A 475 31.85 23.92 20.88
C ASP A 475 30.89 22.80 21.24
N HIS A 476 29.97 23.04 22.20
CA HIS A 476 29.07 22.06 22.76
C HIS A 476 27.63 22.49 22.57
N HIS A 477 26.87 21.70 21.84
CA HIS A 477 25.44 21.89 21.68
C HIS A 477 24.70 20.72 22.32
N PHE A 478 23.78 20.99 23.24
CA PHE A 478 22.90 20.01 23.89
C PHE A 478 21.45 20.29 23.54
N ASP A 479 20.75 19.21 23.18
CA ASP A 479 19.30 19.17 23.00
C ASP A 479 18.79 17.94 23.78
N ILE A 480 18.17 18.16 24.92
CA ILE A 480 17.69 17.11 25.82
C ILE A 480 16.20 17.25 25.97
N MET A 481 15.46 16.19 25.73
CA MET A 481 14.02 16.16 25.94
C MET A 481 13.59 14.96 26.80
N ALA A 482 12.54 15.15 27.60
CA ALA A 482 11.85 14.10 28.32
C ALA A 482 10.35 14.38 28.30
N GLY A 483 9.54 13.34 28.13
CA GLY A 483 8.12 13.50 27.98
C GLY A 483 7.29 12.25 28.23
N TYR A 484 6.01 12.46 28.09
CA TYR A 484 4.97 11.47 28.27
C TYR A 484 4.01 11.50 27.08
N GLU A 485 3.59 10.31 26.64
CA GLU A 485 2.59 10.13 25.59
C GLU A 485 1.48 9.18 26.05
N TYR A 486 0.25 9.54 25.76
CA TYR A 486 -0.93 8.72 25.91
C TYR A 486 -1.61 8.56 24.56
N SER A 487 -1.95 7.35 24.19
CA SER A 487 -2.71 7.03 22.97
C SER A 487 -3.84 6.06 23.32
N ARG A 488 -5.02 6.34 22.79
CA ARG A 488 -6.20 5.48 22.92
C ARG A 488 -6.88 5.32 21.57
N MET A 489 -6.98 4.10 21.11
CA MET A 489 -7.80 3.72 19.98
C MET A 489 -9.02 2.96 20.48
N LYS A 490 -10.21 3.34 20.03
CA LYS A 490 -11.46 2.63 20.29
C LYS A 490 -12.22 2.49 18.98
N TYR A 491 -12.75 1.30 18.71
CA TYR A 491 -13.61 1.05 17.57
C TYR A 491 -14.81 0.18 17.96
N TRP A 492 -15.86 0.30 17.20
CA TRP A 492 -17.01 -0.55 17.24
C TRP A 492 -17.70 -0.56 15.89
N GLY A 493 -18.29 -1.68 15.55
CA GLY A 493 -19.00 -1.86 14.31
C GLY A 493 -20.08 -2.90 14.44
N ASP A 494 -20.87 -2.96 13.42
CA ASP A 494 -21.90 -3.96 13.22
C ASP A 494 -21.99 -4.33 11.75
N SER A 495 -22.44 -5.54 11.49
CA SER A 495 -22.80 -5.96 10.16
C SER A 495 -24.15 -6.68 10.18
N TRP A 496 -24.89 -6.49 9.12
CA TRP A 496 -26.10 -7.24 8.88
C TRP A 496 -26.19 -7.65 7.42
N ASN A 497 -26.83 -8.81 7.17
CA ASN A 497 -27.07 -9.29 5.82
C ASN A 497 -28.44 -9.97 5.78
N LYS A 498 -29.27 -9.58 4.81
CA LYS A 498 -30.64 -10.09 4.64
C LYS A 498 -30.85 -10.60 3.21
N SER A 499 -31.48 -11.75 3.11
CA SER A 499 -32.01 -12.26 1.83
C SER A 499 -33.52 -12.48 1.95
N TYR A 500 -34.21 -12.40 0.84
CA TYR A 500 -35.66 -12.44 0.76
C TYR A 500 -36.11 -13.50 -0.21
N TYR A 501 -37.23 -14.17 0.09
CA TYR A 501 -37.90 -14.99 -0.90
C TYR A 501 -38.47 -14.07 -2.00
N PRO A 502 -38.31 -14.41 -3.29
CA PRO A 502 -38.95 -13.64 -4.36
C PRO A 502 -40.46 -13.55 -4.15
N ASN A 503 -41.09 -12.46 -4.62
CA ASN A 503 -42.55 -12.30 -4.57
C ASN A 503 -43.28 -13.37 -5.40
N THR A 504 -42.57 -14.04 -6.30
CA THR A 504 -43.05 -15.12 -7.16
C THR A 504 -42.84 -16.49 -6.53
N TYR A 505 -42.32 -16.57 -5.31
CA TYR A 505 -42.03 -17.83 -4.65
C TYR A 505 -43.32 -18.51 -4.18
N GLU A 506 -43.59 -19.76 -4.60
CA GLU A 506 -44.84 -20.47 -4.31
C GLU A 506 -44.77 -21.35 -3.04
N GLY A 507 -43.61 -21.40 -2.36
CA GLY A 507 -43.46 -22.18 -1.13
C GLY A 507 -44.17 -21.56 0.07
N THR A 508 -44.49 -22.43 1.03
CA THR A 508 -45.12 -22.06 2.29
C THR A 508 -44.29 -22.50 3.49
N ASP A 509 -44.48 -21.89 4.65
CA ASP A 509 -43.96 -22.34 5.93
C ASP A 509 -44.74 -23.59 6.43
N ASP A 510 -44.33 -24.14 7.57
CA ASP A 510 -44.94 -25.32 8.18
C ASP A 510 -46.41 -25.11 8.56
N ASP A 511 -46.86 -23.87 8.71
CA ASP A 511 -48.22 -23.48 9.00
C ASP A 511 -49.06 -23.20 7.73
N GLY A 512 -48.48 -23.38 6.53
CA GLY A 512 -49.13 -23.16 5.24
C GLY A 512 -49.19 -21.70 4.79
N ASN A 513 -48.48 -20.76 5.45
CA ASN A 513 -48.42 -19.37 5.04
C ASN A 513 -47.39 -19.15 3.92
N THR A 514 -47.71 -18.31 2.92
CA THR A 514 -46.78 -18.03 1.83
C THR A 514 -45.47 -17.41 2.34
N LEU A 515 -44.36 -17.88 1.80
CA LEU A 515 -43.02 -17.34 2.02
C LEU A 515 -42.67 -16.19 1.02
N ALA A 516 -43.48 -15.99 -0.02
CA ALA A 516 -43.26 -14.91 -1.00
C ALA A 516 -43.04 -13.53 -0.32
N GLY A 517 -41.94 -12.88 -0.67
CA GLY A 517 -41.56 -11.58 -0.11
C GLY A 517 -41.12 -11.57 1.35
N LYS A 518 -41.14 -12.71 2.06
CA LYS A 518 -40.64 -12.78 3.44
C LYS A 518 -39.13 -12.89 3.50
N ILE A 519 -38.56 -12.61 4.67
CA ILE A 519 -37.13 -12.78 4.93
C ILE A 519 -36.82 -14.27 4.93
N LYS A 520 -35.80 -14.65 4.12
CA LYS A 520 -35.26 -16.00 4.09
C LYS A 520 -34.13 -16.18 5.11
N SER A 521 -33.22 -15.20 5.19
CA SER A 521 -32.15 -15.19 6.18
C SER A 521 -31.91 -13.75 6.67
N ASP A 522 -31.58 -13.62 7.96
CA ASP A 522 -31.19 -12.37 8.61
C ASP A 522 -30.00 -12.71 9.52
N THR A 523 -28.85 -12.17 9.22
CA THR A 523 -27.65 -12.36 10.02
C THR A 523 -27.16 -11.01 10.50
N ASN A 524 -26.83 -10.95 11.79
CA ASN A 524 -26.31 -9.74 12.43
C ASN A 524 -25.06 -10.10 13.23
N ASP A 525 -24.05 -9.27 13.16
CA ASP A 525 -22.83 -9.38 13.96
C ASP A 525 -22.48 -8.02 14.56
N TYR A 526 -21.78 -8.03 15.69
CA TYR A 526 -21.36 -6.83 16.38
C TYR A 526 -19.99 -7.01 17.01
N TRP A 527 -19.12 -6.03 16.81
CA TRP A 527 -17.77 -6.05 17.39
C TRP A 527 -17.39 -4.69 18.00
N LYS A 528 -16.50 -4.74 18.96
CA LYS A 528 -15.89 -3.56 19.57
C LYS A 528 -14.50 -3.91 20.08
N GLY A 529 -13.63 -2.89 20.17
CA GLY A 529 -12.33 -3.07 20.74
C GLY A 529 -11.72 -1.75 21.20
N GLN A 530 -10.72 -1.84 22.07
CA GLN A 530 -9.99 -0.71 22.59
C GLN A 530 -8.54 -1.08 22.85
N VAL A 531 -7.63 -0.22 22.41
CA VAL A 531 -6.19 -0.32 22.74
C VAL A 531 -5.76 0.98 23.39
N ILE A 532 -5.07 0.86 24.53
CA ILE A 532 -4.44 1.98 25.22
C ILE A 532 -2.94 1.75 25.22
N LEU A 533 -2.19 2.79 24.87
CA LEU A 533 -0.75 2.82 24.92
C LEU A 533 -0.31 4.01 25.76
N VAL A 534 0.56 3.77 26.73
CA VAL A 534 1.15 4.79 27.62
C VAL A 534 2.66 4.72 27.48
N SER A 535 3.33 5.85 27.33
CA SER A 535 4.76 5.84 27.07
C SER A 535 5.48 6.97 27.80
N TRP A 536 6.66 6.65 28.35
CA TRP A 536 7.67 7.60 28.79
C TRP A 536 8.77 7.64 27.76
N LEU A 537 9.23 8.81 27.40
CA LEU A 537 10.24 8.97 26.34
C LEU A 537 11.30 10.00 26.75
N GLY A 538 12.52 9.77 26.32
CA GLY A 538 13.64 10.68 26.50
C GLY A 538 14.60 10.60 25.33
N ARG A 539 15.17 11.74 24.94
CA ARG A 539 16.19 11.85 23.91
C ARG A 539 17.22 12.90 24.30
N MET A 540 18.46 12.62 24.03
CA MET A 540 19.57 13.55 24.13
C MET A 540 20.30 13.58 22.78
N ASN A 541 20.41 14.74 22.17
CA ASN A 541 21.30 15.02 21.06
C ASN A 541 22.46 15.87 21.59
N TYR A 542 23.67 15.47 21.32
CA TYR A 542 24.87 16.20 21.68
C TYR A 542 25.75 16.38 20.44
N SER A 543 26.19 17.62 20.20
CA SER A 543 27.15 17.94 19.14
C SER A 543 28.38 18.58 19.73
N PHE A 544 29.56 18.04 19.39
CA PHE A 544 30.84 18.62 19.75
C PHE A 544 31.53 19.20 18.52
N ARG A 545 31.75 20.54 18.55
CA ARG A 545 32.38 21.32 17.47
C ARG A 545 31.70 21.17 16.11
N ASP A 546 30.42 20.83 16.11
CA ASP A 546 29.67 20.51 14.87
C ASP A 546 30.34 19.41 14.01
N ARG A 547 31.12 18.50 14.64
CA ARG A 547 31.85 17.40 13.97
C ARG A 547 31.42 16.03 14.46
N TYR A 548 31.31 15.91 15.79
CA TYR A 548 30.94 14.65 16.45
C TYR A 548 29.55 14.80 17.02
N LEU A 549 28.63 13.99 16.52
CA LEU A 549 27.22 14.04 16.87
C LEU A 549 26.86 12.74 17.58
N LEU A 550 26.22 12.82 18.73
CA LEU A 550 25.73 11.69 19.50
C LEU A 550 24.24 11.87 19.78
N THR A 551 23.45 10.88 19.44
CA THR A 551 22.02 10.80 19.81
C THR A 551 21.83 9.57 20.70
N VAL A 552 21.21 9.75 21.84
CA VAL A 552 20.76 8.64 22.70
C VAL A 552 19.29 8.83 22.98
N SER A 553 18.49 7.80 22.80
CA SER A 553 17.08 7.84 23.17
C SER A 553 16.65 6.56 23.89
N ALA A 554 15.64 6.70 24.71
CA ALA A 554 15.01 5.60 25.40
C ALA A 554 13.51 5.83 25.45
N ARG A 555 12.74 4.75 25.27
CA ARG A 555 11.30 4.77 25.38
C ARG A 555 10.83 3.56 26.22
N TYR A 556 9.85 3.81 27.08
CA TYR A 556 9.25 2.79 27.95
C TYR A 556 7.75 2.78 27.68
N ASP A 557 7.28 1.75 26.96
CA ASP A 557 5.91 1.63 26.45
C ASP A 557 5.14 0.60 27.24
N GLY A 558 3.90 0.95 27.65
CA GLY A 558 2.95 0.05 28.28
C GLY A 558 1.69 -0.11 27.42
N SER A 559 1.36 -1.35 27.05
CA SER A 559 0.24 -1.68 26.18
C SER A 559 -0.85 -2.48 26.88
N SER A 560 -2.11 -2.13 26.62
CA SER A 560 -3.27 -2.90 27.06
C SER A 560 -3.48 -4.22 26.29
N ARG A 561 -2.65 -4.52 25.28
CA ARG A 561 -2.71 -5.79 24.52
C ARG A 561 -2.09 -6.97 25.25
N PHE A 562 -1.38 -6.72 26.35
CA PHE A 562 -0.67 -7.72 27.14
C PHE A 562 -1.20 -7.77 28.56
N ALA A 563 -1.05 -8.93 29.22
CA ALA A 563 -1.45 -9.16 30.60
C ALA A 563 -0.60 -8.37 31.60
N ASP A 564 -1.03 -8.29 32.84
CA ASP A 564 -0.26 -7.71 33.93
C ASP A 564 1.09 -8.44 34.07
N GLY A 565 2.17 -7.68 34.23
CA GLY A 565 3.54 -8.19 34.27
C GLY A 565 4.24 -8.21 32.90
N HIS A 566 3.50 -8.24 31.77
CA HIS A 566 4.04 -8.29 30.40
C HIS A 566 3.75 -7.04 29.58
N ARG A 567 3.04 -6.05 30.16
CA ARG A 567 2.59 -4.83 29.45
C ARG A 567 3.72 -3.91 29.02
N TRP A 568 4.84 -3.90 29.75
CA TRP A 568 5.85 -2.87 29.60
C TRP A 568 7.06 -3.36 28.81
N GLY A 569 7.45 -2.61 27.80
CA GLY A 569 8.64 -2.83 26.97
C GLY A 569 9.60 -1.63 27.05
N PHE A 570 10.91 -1.88 27.12
CA PHE A 570 11.96 -0.87 27.13
C PHE A 570 12.74 -0.89 25.82
N PHE A 571 12.82 0.24 25.14
CA PHE A 571 13.38 0.38 23.79
C PHE A 571 14.46 1.46 23.74
N PRO A 572 15.72 1.11 24.02
CA PRO A 572 16.86 2.04 23.97
C PRO A 572 17.44 2.14 22.56
N SER A 573 18.07 3.29 22.27
CA SER A 573 18.88 3.45 21.05
C SER A 573 20.03 4.43 21.24
N ALA A 574 21.08 4.27 20.42
CA ALA A 574 22.23 5.16 20.38
C ALA A 574 22.71 5.30 18.92
N ALA A 575 23.08 6.50 18.53
CA ALA A 575 23.68 6.78 17.24
C ALA A 575 24.80 7.79 17.36
N PHE A 576 25.85 7.58 16.59
CA PHE A 576 27.02 8.44 16.49
C PHE A 576 27.23 8.84 15.02
N ALA A 577 27.52 10.11 14.77
CA ALA A 577 27.93 10.56 13.46
C ALA A 577 29.19 11.42 13.54
N TRP A 578 30.09 11.21 12.56
CA TRP A 578 31.33 11.95 12.42
C TRP A 578 31.35 12.68 11.09
N LYS A 579 31.32 14.02 11.12
CA LYS A 579 31.45 14.89 9.94
C LYS A 579 32.94 15.03 9.58
N ILE A 580 33.44 14.09 8.79
CA ILE A 580 34.87 13.98 8.44
C ILE A 580 35.30 15.18 7.60
N ASN A 581 34.40 15.72 6.76
CA ASN A 581 34.68 16.91 5.96
C ASN A 581 34.95 18.20 6.78
N SER A 582 34.51 18.23 8.05
CA SER A 582 34.74 19.34 8.97
C SER A 582 36.09 19.26 9.69
N GLU A 583 36.85 18.18 9.51
CA GLU A 583 38.16 17.99 10.15
C GLU A 583 39.23 18.86 9.51
N PRO A 584 40.26 19.30 10.29
CA PRO A 584 41.33 20.19 9.79
C PRO A 584 42.04 19.69 8.53
N PHE A 585 42.12 18.34 8.37
CA PHE A 585 42.79 17.73 7.22
C PHE A 585 41.96 17.69 5.92
N LEU A 586 40.64 17.93 6.00
CA LEU A 586 39.72 17.91 4.84
C LEU A 586 38.97 19.24 4.63
N LYS A 587 38.87 20.13 5.64
CA LYS A 587 38.07 21.36 5.55
C LYS A 587 38.39 22.27 4.39
N ASP A 588 39.66 22.24 3.90
CA ASP A 588 40.14 23.05 2.81
C ASP A 588 40.01 22.39 1.42
N VAL A 589 39.50 21.11 1.39
CA VAL A 589 39.27 20.39 0.15
C VAL A 589 37.89 20.76 -0.42
N LYS A 590 37.86 21.86 -1.21
CA LYS A 590 36.63 22.44 -1.78
C LYS A 590 35.78 21.48 -2.65
N SER A 591 36.37 20.40 -3.18
CA SER A 591 35.67 19.40 -3.97
C SER A 591 34.77 18.51 -3.14
N ILE A 592 35.08 18.31 -1.86
CA ILE A 592 34.28 17.52 -0.94
C ILE A 592 33.39 18.47 -0.13
N SER A 593 32.09 18.44 -0.37
CA SER A 593 31.10 19.27 0.31
C SER A 593 30.44 18.58 1.50
N ASP A 594 30.46 17.23 1.55
CA ASP A 594 30.00 16.44 2.66
C ASP A 594 30.75 15.09 2.70
N LEU A 595 31.16 14.67 3.87
CA LEU A 595 31.67 13.33 4.14
C LEU A 595 31.37 13.00 5.59
N LYS A 596 30.38 12.12 5.81
CA LYS A 596 29.86 11.82 7.14
C LYS A 596 29.72 10.30 7.33
N LEU A 597 30.36 9.77 8.38
CA LEU A 597 30.20 8.41 8.83
C LEU A 597 29.12 8.36 9.91
N ARG A 598 28.20 7.41 9.82
CA ARG A 598 27.12 7.17 10.77
C ARG A 598 27.17 5.75 11.32
N LEU A 599 27.02 5.61 12.62
CA LEU A 599 26.92 4.33 13.32
C LEU A 599 25.68 4.38 14.19
N SER A 600 24.81 3.40 14.10
CA SER A 600 23.62 3.35 14.94
C SER A 600 23.27 1.94 15.39
N TRP A 601 22.72 1.89 16.60
CA TRP A 601 22.15 0.71 17.24
C TRP A 601 20.87 1.10 17.95
N GLY A 602 19.88 0.20 17.96
CA GLY A 602 18.69 0.41 18.76
C GLY A 602 17.74 -0.75 18.73
N GLN A 603 16.79 -0.71 19.66
CA GLN A 603 15.72 -1.67 19.80
C GLN A 603 14.37 -1.00 19.62
N THR A 604 13.45 -1.70 18.98
CA THR A 604 12.05 -1.29 18.80
C THR A 604 11.15 -2.48 19.07
N GLY A 605 9.95 -2.23 19.59
CA GLY A 605 8.96 -3.26 19.87
C GLY A 605 7.93 -3.43 18.72
N GLN A 606 7.19 -4.53 18.74
CA GLN A 606 5.99 -4.73 17.94
C GLN A 606 4.90 -5.36 18.81
N GLN A 607 3.68 -4.86 18.67
CA GLN A 607 2.51 -5.33 19.41
C GLN A 607 1.28 -5.53 18.50
N ASP A 608 1.40 -5.22 17.21
CA ASP A 608 0.23 -5.10 16.32
C ASP A 608 -0.22 -6.48 15.82
N THR A 609 -0.76 -7.24 16.79
CA THR A 609 -1.50 -8.48 16.59
C THR A 609 -2.96 -8.25 16.92
N GLY A 610 -3.79 -9.27 16.85
CA GLY A 610 -5.18 -9.22 17.34
C GLY A 610 -5.27 -8.77 18.80
N MET A 611 -6.47 -8.50 19.25
CA MET A 611 -6.72 -8.13 20.64
C MET A 611 -7.09 -9.35 21.48
N GLU A 612 -6.86 -9.22 22.79
CA GLU A 612 -7.40 -10.13 23.80
C GLU A 612 -6.85 -11.57 23.78
N TYR A 613 -5.71 -11.83 23.12
CA TYR A 613 -5.09 -13.17 23.15
C TYR A 613 -4.62 -13.62 24.54
N TYR A 614 -4.55 -12.72 25.51
CA TYR A 614 -4.21 -13.04 26.90
C TYR A 614 -5.43 -13.26 27.79
N THR A 615 -6.65 -13.04 27.27
CA THR A 615 -7.90 -13.18 28.03
C THR A 615 -8.69 -14.38 27.53
N PRO A 616 -9.16 -15.27 28.41
CA PRO A 616 -10.04 -16.35 27.99
C PRO A 616 -11.35 -15.79 27.44
N THR A 617 -11.64 -16.14 26.21
CA THR A 617 -12.85 -15.77 25.49
C THR A 617 -13.63 -16.99 25.08
N TYR A 618 -14.93 -16.85 24.84
CA TYR A 618 -15.83 -17.95 24.49
C TYR A 618 -16.58 -17.62 23.22
N VAL A 619 -16.74 -18.62 22.35
CA VAL A 619 -17.58 -18.53 21.15
C VAL A 619 -18.83 -19.37 21.36
N HIS A 620 -19.97 -18.80 21.02
CA HIS A 620 -21.22 -19.54 20.98
C HIS A 620 -21.27 -20.39 19.70
N GLY A 621 -21.53 -21.70 19.87
CA GLY A 621 -21.66 -22.58 18.72
C GLY A 621 -22.89 -22.21 17.90
N THR A 622 -22.68 -21.97 16.62
CA THR A 622 -23.72 -21.85 15.62
C THR A 622 -23.66 -23.04 14.67
N ASN A 623 -24.79 -23.59 14.28
CA ASN A 623 -24.91 -24.68 13.27
C ASN A 623 -24.23 -26.00 13.63
N ASN A 624 -24.85 -26.82 14.47
CA ASN A 624 -24.51 -28.25 14.71
C ASN A 624 -23.07 -28.62 15.09
N HIS A 625 -22.16 -27.67 15.21
CA HIS A 625 -20.74 -27.94 15.49
C HIS A 625 -20.39 -27.98 16.97
N TYR A 626 -21.20 -27.43 17.85
CA TYR A 626 -20.99 -27.42 19.31
C TYR A 626 -22.33 -27.63 20.03
N THR A 627 -23.16 -28.49 19.48
CA THR A 627 -24.42 -28.91 20.08
C THR A 627 -24.20 -30.21 20.87
N TYR A 628 -24.71 -30.26 22.07
CA TYR A 628 -24.75 -31.47 22.89
C TYR A 628 -26.22 -31.92 23.01
N PRO A 629 -26.54 -33.12 22.62
CA PRO A 629 -27.90 -33.61 22.77
C PRO A 629 -28.24 -33.75 24.25
N ILE A 630 -28.89 -32.77 24.83
CA ILE A 630 -29.43 -32.84 26.20
C ILE A 630 -30.93 -33.05 26.12
N GLY A 631 -31.34 -34.32 26.21
CA GLY A 631 -32.78 -34.69 26.23
C GLY A 631 -33.42 -34.83 24.86
N SER A 632 -34.67 -35.23 24.83
CA SER A 632 -35.41 -35.52 23.58
C SER A 632 -35.72 -34.18 22.84
N GLY A 633 -34.92 -33.81 21.88
CA GLY A 633 -35.32 -32.93 20.80
C GLY A 633 -34.86 -31.48 20.82
N ASN A 634 -34.08 -31.00 21.80
CA ASN A 634 -33.47 -29.65 21.75
C ASN A 634 -31.95 -29.75 21.90
N ASP A 635 -31.24 -29.42 20.84
CA ASP A 635 -29.82 -29.29 20.85
C ASP A 635 -29.39 -28.07 21.67
N GLY A 636 -28.81 -28.30 22.84
CA GLY A 636 -28.20 -27.25 23.65
C GLY A 636 -26.95 -26.73 22.96
N THR A 637 -26.92 -25.48 22.53
CA THR A 637 -25.68 -24.83 22.03
C THR A 637 -24.73 -24.60 23.20
N LEU A 638 -23.49 -25.08 23.05
CA LEU A 638 -22.43 -24.88 24.04
C LEU A 638 -21.52 -23.69 23.70
N TRP A 639 -21.01 -23.07 24.73
CA TRP A 639 -19.95 -22.09 24.61
C TRP A 639 -18.60 -22.81 24.52
N LYS A 640 -17.87 -22.61 23.43
CA LYS A 640 -16.51 -23.14 23.29
C LYS A 640 -15.51 -22.09 23.76
N PRO A 641 -14.63 -22.38 24.72
CA PRO A 641 -13.51 -21.49 25.04
C PRO A 641 -12.50 -21.47 23.90
N LEU A 642 -11.94 -20.28 23.64
CA LEU A 642 -10.81 -20.10 22.73
C LEU A 642 -9.48 -20.18 23.48
N THR A 643 -8.40 -20.38 22.75
CA THR A 643 -7.05 -20.37 23.34
C THR A 643 -6.68 -18.98 23.80
N TYR A 644 -5.94 -18.90 24.91
CA TYR A 644 -5.38 -17.67 25.45
C TYR A 644 -3.98 -17.92 26.00
N ASN A 645 -3.18 -16.84 26.07
CA ASN A 645 -1.82 -16.89 26.59
C ASN A 645 -1.53 -15.64 27.43
N GLU A 646 -1.42 -15.79 28.73
CA GLU A 646 -1.14 -14.71 29.70
C GLU A 646 0.31 -14.23 29.64
N ASP A 647 1.24 -15.08 29.15
CA ASP A 647 2.67 -14.76 29.06
C ASP A 647 3.05 -14.01 27.78
N LEU A 648 2.03 -13.63 26.98
CA LEU A 648 2.25 -12.94 25.71
C LEU A 648 2.90 -11.57 25.94
N THR A 649 4.00 -11.29 25.22
CA THR A 649 4.77 -10.06 25.35
C THR A 649 5.18 -9.49 23.98
N TRP A 650 5.99 -8.47 23.98
CA TRP A 650 6.47 -7.74 22.83
C TRP A 650 7.39 -8.57 21.92
N GLU A 651 7.21 -8.48 20.59
CA GLU A 651 8.33 -8.78 19.70
C GLU A 651 9.39 -7.68 19.83
N THR A 652 10.65 -8.05 19.79
CA THR A 652 11.76 -7.10 19.89
C THR A 652 12.64 -7.15 18.64
N THR A 653 12.77 -6.02 17.97
CA THR A 653 13.66 -5.86 16.82
C THR A 653 14.89 -5.07 17.19
N THR A 654 16.06 -5.68 17.07
CA THR A 654 17.37 -5.05 17.26
C THR A 654 18.00 -4.74 15.90
N THR A 655 18.39 -3.50 15.67
CA THR A 655 19.00 -3.04 14.41
C THR A 655 20.38 -2.46 14.66
N TYR A 656 21.35 -2.87 13.83
CA TYR A 656 22.68 -2.27 13.69
C TYR A 656 22.79 -1.67 12.30
N ASN A 657 23.30 -0.45 12.19
CA ASN A 657 23.47 0.23 10.91
C ASN A 657 24.78 1.00 10.86
N ILE A 658 25.47 0.90 9.72
CA ILE A 658 26.65 1.69 9.37
C ILE A 658 26.31 2.43 8.09
N GLY A 659 26.43 3.76 8.10
CA GLY A 659 26.11 4.62 6.97
C GLY A 659 27.28 5.54 6.59
N LEU A 660 27.40 5.85 5.31
CA LEU A 660 28.33 6.81 4.76
C LEU A 660 27.59 7.75 3.82
N ASP A 661 27.59 9.04 4.17
CA ASP A 661 27.08 10.10 3.29
C ASP A 661 28.26 10.83 2.66
N PHE A 662 28.17 11.09 1.36
CA PHE A 662 29.21 11.72 0.57
C PHE A 662 28.61 12.75 -0.39
N GLY A 663 29.19 13.95 -0.40
CA GLY A 663 28.82 15.05 -1.29
C GLY A 663 30.01 15.69 -1.95
N MET A 664 29.91 16.01 -3.24
CA MET A 664 30.93 16.70 -3.99
C MET A 664 30.39 17.93 -4.71
N TRP A 665 31.32 18.86 -5.00
CA TRP A 665 31.07 20.06 -5.85
C TRP A 665 29.83 20.85 -5.43
N ASN A 666 29.74 21.23 -4.14
CA ASN A 666 28.60 21.92 -3.54
C ASN A 666 27.29 21.15 -3.72
N GLN A 667 27.28 19.84 -3.35
CA GLN A 667 26.14 18.94 -3.42
C GLN A 667 25.63 18.69 -4.87
N ARG A 668 26.47 18.92 -5.89
CA ARG A 668 26.12 18.53 -7.27
C ARG A 668 26.11 17.03 -7.47
N LEU A 669 26.98 16.32 -6.74
CA LEU A 669 26.93 14.86 -6.61
C LEU A 669 26.73 14.52 -5.15
N THR A 670 25.69 13.76 -4.85
CA THR A 670 25.41 13.22 -3.51
C THR A 670 25.27 11.70 -3.57
N MET A 671 25.85 11.03 -2.60
CA MET A 671 25.79 9.57 -2.46
C MET A 671 25.49 9.23 -1.01
N SER A 672 24.78 8.14 -0.78
CA SER A 672 24.58 7.56 0.54
C SER A 672 24.65 6.03 0.42
N LEU A 673 25.37 5.42 1.34
CA LEU A 673 25.48 3.96 1.48
C LEU A 673 25.16 3.60 2.92
N ASP A 674 24.23 2.70 3.12
CA ASP A 674 23.90 2.10 4.41
C ASP A 674 24.06 0.59 4.36
N VAL A 675 24.67 -0.02 5.37
CA VAL A 675 24.76 -1.47 5.59
C VAL A 675 24.12 -1.76 6.94
N TYR A 676 23.20 -2.71 6.96
CA TYR A 676 22.43 -3.00 8.17
C TYR A 676 22.28 -4.49 8.45
N LYS A 677 22.13 -4.79 9.73
CA LYS A 677 21.64 -6.08 10.23
C LYS A 677 20.51 -5.80 11.20
N ARG A 678 19.37 -6.46 10.98
CA ARG A 678 18.15 -6.38 11.77
C ARG A 678 17.77 -7.77 12.23
N LYS A 679 17.61 -7.98 13.51
CA LYS A 679 17.22 -9.24 14.12
C LYS A 679 15.94 -9.00 14.92
N THR A 680 14.90 -9.78 14.66
CA THR A 680 13.66 -9.78 15.43
C THR A 680 13.57 -11.09 16.20
N THR A 681 13.38 -10.99 17.51
CA THR A 681 13.21 -12.10 18.46
C THR A 681 11.81 -12.06 19.06
N ASP A 682 11.42 -13.14 19.69
CA ASP A 682 10.14 -13.28 20.38
C ASP A 682 8.94 -13.00 19.43
N LEU A 683 9.04 -13.54 18.21
CA LEU A 683 8.02 -13.33 17.18
C LEU A 683 6.65 -13.76 17.66
N LEU A 684 5.65 -12.92 17.47
CA LEU A 684 4.25 -13.24 17.70
C LEU A 684 3.77 -14.18 16.59
N CYS A 685 3.63 -15.44 16.89
CA CYS A 685 3.21 -16.47 15.94
C CYS A 685 2.08 -17.33 16.50
N LYS A 686 1.29 -17.94 15.64
CA LYS A 686 0.15 -18.81 16.00
C LYS A 686 0.40 -20.25 15.53
N PRO A 687 1.38 -20.96 16.12
CA PRO A 687 1.66 -22.33 15.73
C PRO A 687 0.57 -23.30 16.21
N THR A 688 0.53 -24.46 15.59
CA THR A 688 -0.18 -25.62 16.14
C THR A 688 0.53 -26.07 17.42
N ILE A 689 -0.21 -26.22 18.50
CA ILE A 689 0.27 -26.72 19.81
C ILE A 689 -0.13 -28.17 20.00
N PRO A 690 0.50 -28.93 20.92
CA PRO A 690 0.08 -30.29 21.27
C PRO A 690 -1.38 -30.33 21.71
N ALA A 691 -2.10 -31.37 21.29
CA ALA A 691 -3.48 -31.59 21.71
C ALA A 691 -3.58 -31.69 23.24
N GLY A 692 -4.57 -30.99 23.81
CA GLY A 692 -4.81 -30.95 25.27
C GLY A 692 -3.98 -29.89 26.00
N MET A 693 -3.09 -29.16 25.33
CA MET A 693 -2.33 -28.08 25.95
C MET A 693 -3.19 -26.84 26.22
N ASN A 694 -4.18 -26.59 25.36
CA ASN A 694 -5.16 -25.52 25.52
C ASN A 694 -6.48 -25.92 24.84
N PHE A 695 -7.47 -25.05 24.77
CA PHE A 695 -8.84 -25.32 24.29
C PHE A 695 -8.94 -25.46 22.76
N ASP A 696 -7.89 -25.12 22.02
CA ASP A 696 -7.80 -25.33 20.57
C ASP A 696 -6.40 -25.88 20.25
N ASN A 697 -6.17 -26.27 19.00
CA ASN A 697 -4.89 -26.80 18.54
C ASN A 697 -3.91 -25.70 18.06
N THR A 698 -4.30 -24.44 18.15
CA THR A 698 -3.43 -23.29 17.85
C THR A 698 -3.50 -22.25 18.95
N MET A 699 -2.38 -21.58 19.24
CA MET A 699 -2.30 -20.53 20.27
C MET A 699 -1.30 -19.45 19.86
N MET A 700 -1.58 -18.19 20.20
CA MET A 700 -0.62 -17.09 20.00
C MET A 700 0.50 -17.20 21.01
N LEU A 701 1.75 -17.20 20.55
CA LEU A 701 2.97 -17.36 21.35
C LEU A 701 4.05 -16.39 20.89
N ASN A 702 4.96 -16.05 21.81
CA ASN A 702 6.23 -15.41 21.46
C ASN A 702 7.26 -16.49 21.16
N ALA A 703 7.53 -16.75 19.88
CA ALA A 703 8.48 -17.80 19.50
C ALA A 703 9.00 -17.60 18.07
N GLY A 704 10.30 -17.82 17.93
CA GLY A 704 10.98 -17.73 16.66
C GLY A 704 11.77 -16.45 16.47
N GLU A 705 12.61 -16.47 15.46
CA GLU A 705 13.51 -15.37 15.09
C GLU A 705 13.60 -15.20 13.58
N VAL A 706 13.68 -13.94 13.15
CA VAL A 706 13.89 -13.55 11.74
C VAL A 706 15.04 -12.56 11.65
N ASP A 707 15.97 -12.82 10.75
CA ASP A 707 17.09 -11.94 10.41
C ASP A 707 16.87 -11.27 9.05
N ASN A 708 17.17 -9.97 8.97
CA ASN A 708 17.30 -9.22 7.72
C ASN A 708 18.68 -8.59 7.66
N THR A 709 19.45 -8.85 6.61
CA THR A 709 20.76 -8.26 6.38
C THR A 709 20.80 -7.68 4.97
N GLY A 710 21.28 -6.45 4.85
CA GLY A 710 21.26 -5.80 3.56
C GLY A 710 22.11 -4.56 3.47
N PHE A 711 22.11 -4.00 2.27
CA PHE A 711 22.67 -2.68 2.02
C PHE A 711 21.76 -1.85 1.12
N GLU A 712 21.88 -0.55 1.25
CA GLU A 712 21.15 0.46 0.50
C GLU A 712 22.13 1.47 -0.08
N PHE A 713 22.00 1.76 -1.35
CA PHE A 713 22.82 2.73 -2.07
C PHE A 713 21.94 3.73 -2.77
N SER A 714 22.28 5.00 -2.69
CA SER A 714 21.66 6.06 -3.48
C SER A 714 22.70 7.03 -4.02
N ILE A 715 22.51 7.50 -5.24
CA ILE A 715 23.33 8.52 -5.88
C ILE A 715 22.42 9.48 -6.62
N ASN A 716 22.71 10.77 -6.49
CA ASN A 716 22.04 11.83 -7.24
C ASN A 716 23.07 12.79 -7.79
N GLY A 717 23.00 13.06 -9.09
CA GLY A 717 23.94 13.91 -9.81
C GLY A 717 23.23 15.01 -10.60
N LYS A 718 23.52 16.28 -10.28
CA LYS A 718 23.16 17.47 -11.07
C LYS A 718 24.25 17.69 -12.14
N ILE A 719 24.15 16.94 -13.26
CA ILE A 719 25.19 16.85 -14.28
C ILE A 719 25.34 18.17 -15.02
N ILE A 720 24.21 18.77 -15.43
CA ILE A 720 24.17 20.08 -16.08
C ILE A 720 23.27 21.01 -15.25
N GLN A 721 23.77 22.15 -14.91
CA GLN A 721 23.00 23.19 -14.20
C GLN A 721 23.47 24.56 -14.73
N THR A 722 22.78 25.06 -15.73
CA THR A 722 22.97 26.40 -16.34
C THR A 722 21.68 27.20 -16.27
N ASN A 723 21.65 28.40 -16.76
CA ASN A 723 20.41 29.20 -16.80
C ASN A 723 19.36 28.60 -17.74
N ASP A 724 19.79 27.96 -18.83
CA ASP A 724 18.86 27.41 -19.83
C ASP A 724 18.68 25.92 -19.74
N TRP A 725 19.68 25.17 -19.26
CA TRP A 725 19.69 23.74 -19.19
C TRP A 725 19.86 23.20 -17.77
N PHE A 726 19.05 22.25 -17.38
CA PHE A 726 19.37 21.36 -16.27
C PHE A 726 19.29 19.89 -16.70
N PHE A 727 20.18 19.08 -16.16
CA PHE A 727 20.14 17.64 -16.30
C PHE A 727 20.50 17.00 -14.97
N GLU A 728 19.57 16.24 -14.41
CA GLU A 728 19.71 15.54 -13.13
C GLU A 728 19.41 14.06 -13.35
N LEU A 729 20.27 13.22 -12.77
CA LEU A 729 20.15 11.77 -12.77
C LEU A 729 20.19 11.28 -11.32
N GLY A 730 19.16 10.54 -10.89
CA GLY A 730 19.12 9.89 -9.60
C GLY A 730 19.00 8.38 -9.78
N MET A 731 19.68 7.62 -8.93
CA MET A 731 19.59 6.16 -8.88
C MET A 731 19.61 5.71 -7.43
N ASN A 732 18.85 4.67 -7.15
CA ASN A 732 18.89 3.96 -5.87
C ASN A 732 18.84 2.46 -6.11
N ALA A 733 19.47 1.70 -5.20
CA ALA A 733 19.46 0.26 -5.19
C ALA A 733 19.48 -0.25 -3.74
N ALA A 734 18.80 -1.34 -3.50
CA ALA A 734 18.81 -2.01 -2.21
C ALA A 734 18.87 -3.52 -2.38
N TYR A 735 19.62 -4.16 -1.51
CA TYR A 735 19.66 -5.60 -1.36
C TYR A 735 19.24 -5.96 0.05
N ASN A 736 18.31 -6.91 0.20
CA ASN A 736 17.89 -7.45 1.48
C ASN A 736 17.84 -8.97 1.44
N LYS A 737 18.53 -9.61 2.37
CA LYS A 737 18.46 -11.05 2.59
C LYS A 737 17.68 -11.30 3.87
N ASN A 738 16.48 -11.85 3.72
CA ASN A 738 15.65 -12.33 4.83
C ASN A 738 15.98 -13.79 5.14
N LYS A 739 15.93 -14.17 6.41
CA LYS A 739 16.18 -15.55 6.87
C LYS A 739 15.38 -15.81 8.14
N VAL A 740 14.63 -16.90 8.18
CA VAL A 740 14.06 -17.44 9.41
C VAL A 740 15.18 -18.16 10.17
N SER A 741 15.51 -17.70 11.38
CA SER A 741 16.62 -18.24 12.15
C SER A 741 16.17 -19.28 13.16
N GLU A 742 14.95 -19.15 13.70
CA GLU A 742 14.35 -20.06 14.67
C GLU A 742 12.82 -20.10 14.53
N LEU A 743 12.21 -21.23 14.85
CA LEU A 743 10.76 -21.43 14.94
C LEU A 743 10.38 -22.12 16.27
N TYR A 744 9.11 -21.98 16.65
CA TYR A 744 8.54 -22.54 17.87
C TYR A 744 8.85 -24.03 18.08
N GLY A 745 9.32 -24.38 19.28
CA GLY A 745 9.51 -25.77 19.70
C GLY A 745 10.57 -26.53 18.90
N GLY A 746 11.54 -25.83 18.28
CA GLY A 746 12.57 -26.47 17.47
C GLY A 746 12.05 -27.03 16.14
N ARG A 747 10.86 -26.64 15.70
CA ARG A 747 10.30 -27.06 14.39
C ARG A 747 11.16 -26.55 13.25
N ASP A 748 11.36 -27.40 12.24
CA ASP A 748 12.09 -27.03 11.02
C ASP A 748 11.27 -26.11 10.11
N LYS A 749 9.94 -26.31 10.05
CA LYS A 749 9.03 -25.53 9.20
C LYS A 749 7.62 -25.39 9.80
N ILE A 750 6.94 -24.29 9.45
CA ILE A 750 5.51 -24.03 9.72
C ILE A 750 4.84 -23.44 8.47
N GLU A 751 3.55 -23.65 8.30
CA GLU A 751 2.78 -23.06 7.20
C GLU A 751 2.79 -21.53 7.28
N ALA A 752 2.91 -20.87 6.11
CA ALA A 752 2.93 -19.42 6.00
C ALA A 752 1.59 -18.80 5.57
N GLY A 753 0.54 -19.62 5.40
CA GLY A 753 -0.84 -19.19 5.20
C GLY A 753 -1.23 -18.85 3.76
N LEU A 754 -0.40 -19.16 2.76
CA LEU A 754 -0.79 -19.05 1.35
C LEU A 754 -1.21 -20.43 0.83
N TYR A 755 -2.44 -20.53 0.33
CA TYR A 755 -3.06 -21.77 -0.10
C TYR A 755 -3.51 -21.72 -1.55
N VAL A 756 -3.49 -22.87 -2.22
CA VAL A 756 -4.01 -23.08 -3.57
C VAL A 756 -4.90 -24.31 -3.64
N GLY A 757 -5.77 -24.39 -4.65
CA GLY A 757 -6.68 -25.49 -4.82
C GLY A 757 -7.57 -25.75 -3.58
N GLN A 758 -7.66 -27.00 -3.15
CA GLN A 758 -8.43 -27.40 -1.97
C GLN A 758 -7.62 -27.24 -0.68
N ASN A 759 -7.30 -25.98 -0.29
CA ASN A 759 -6.55 -25.65 0.93
C ASN A 759 -5.14 -26.30 1.02
N MET A 760 -4.47 -26.53 -0.12
CA MET A 760 -3.11 -27.01 -0.10
C MET A 760 -2.14 -25.87 0.20
N SER A 761 -1.35 -26.00 1.27
CA SER A 761 -0.37 -24.97 1.65
C SER A 761 0.75 -24.88 0.63
N LEU A 762 0.88 -23.70 0.01
CA LEU A 762 1.86 -23.39 -1.02
C LEU A 762 3.19 -22.89 -0.45
N THR A 763 3.12 -22.13 0.65
CA THR A 763 4.31 -21.48 1.25
C THR A 763 4.50 -21.89 2.71
N TYR A 764 5.77 -21.91 3.11
CA TYR A 764 6.18 -22.23 4.47
C TYR A 764 7.26 -21.25 4.97
N HIS A 765 7.28 -21.04 6.27
CA HIS A 765 8.44 -20.52 6.98
C HIS A 765 9.32 -21.69 7.36
N LYS A 766 10.57 -21.71 6.89
CA LYS A 766 11.56 -22.75 7.21
C LYS A 766 12.81 -22.16 7.79
N VAL A 767 13.34 -22.80 8.82
CA VAL A 767 14.64 -22.42 9.41
C VAL A 767 15.75 -22.53 8.37
N GLY A 768 16.49 -21.43 8.22
CA GLY A 768 17.54 -21.30 7.21
C GLY A 768 17.13 -20.64 5.92
N GLU A 769 15.84 -20.64 5.56
CA GLU A 769 15.28 -20.08 4.33
C GLU A 769 14.62 -18.70 4.57
N PRO A 770 14.35 -17.94 3.52
CA PRO A 770 13.51 -16.74 3.62
C PRO A 770 12.08 -17.07 4.08
N ALA A 771 11.46 -16.13 4.78
CA ALA A 771 10.04 -16.24 5.11
C ALA A 771 9.19 -16.32 3.84
N ASN A 772 8.08 -17.06 3.89
CA ASN A 772 7.17 -17.29 2.75
C ASN A 772 7.86 -17.94 1.54
N SER A 773 8.69 -18.96 1.77
CA SER A 773 9.31 -19.74 0.69
C SER A 773 8.32 -20.75 0.11
N PHE A 774 8.31 -20.89 -1.21
CA PHE A 774 7.48 -21.88 -1.91
C PHE A 774 7.95 -23.30 -1.59
N PHE A 775 6.99 -24.17 -1.26
CA PHE A 775 7.23 -25.58 -0.97
C PHE A 775 6.43 -26.44 -1.94
N VAL A 776 7.09 -26.93 -3.00
CA VAL A 776 6.47 -27.46 -4.22
C VAL A 776 7.15 -28.73 -4.71
N TYR A 777 6.49 -29.46 -5.62
CA TYR A 777 7.08 -30.59 -6.34
C TYR A 777 7.97 -30.09 -7.47
N GLN A 778 9.08 -30.80 -7.72
CA GLN A 778 9.96 -30.56 -8.85
C GLN A 778 9.36 -31.20 -10.10
N GLN A 779 9.05 -30.37 -11.12
CA GLN A 779 8.51 -30.83 -12.40
C GLN A 779 9.54 -31.64 -13.19
N VAL A 780 9.09 -32.72 -13.85
CA VAL A 780 9.86 -33.44 -14.87
C VAL A 780 9.61 -32.82 -16.24
N TYR A 781 10.67 -32.69 -17.06
CA TYR A 781 10.59 -32.15 -18.41
C TYR A 781 11.03 -33.20 -19.44
N ASP A 782 10.41 -33.18 -20.63
CA ASP A 782 10.84 -33.99 -21.78
C ASP A 782 12.11 -33.46 -22.43
N ALA A 783 12.56 -34.11 -23.49
CA ALA A 783 13.76 -33.74 -24.23
C ALA A 783 13.64 -32.39 -24.97
N ASP A 784 12.39 -31.94 -25.23
CA ASP A 784 12.11 -30.66 -25.87
C ASP A 784 11.92 -29.51 -24.82
N GLY A 785 12.08 -29.83 -23.53
CA GLY A 785 11.91 -28.89 -22.43
C GLY A 785 10.46 -28.62 -22.06
N ARG A 786 9.50 -29.43 -22.47
CA ARG A 786 8.09 -29.33 -22.12
C ARG A 786 7.83 -30.06 -20.81
N PRO A 787 6.96 -29.50 -19.92
CA PRO A 787 6.63 -30.17 -18.67
C PRO A 787 5.83 -31.45 -18.91
N VAL A 788 6.31 -32.58 -18.35
CA VAL A 788 5.59 -33.85 -18.38
C VAL A 788 4.54 -33.83 -17.27
N MET A 789 3.28 -33.82 -17.68
CA MET A 789 2.16 -33.70 -16.76
C MET A 789 2.06 -34.87 -15.78
N GLY A 790 1.73 -34.56 -14.54
CA GLY A 790 1.56 -35.54 -13.46
C GLY A 790 2.86 -36.26 -13.07
N SER A 791 4.01 -35.87 -13.64
CA SER A 791 5.30 -36.49 -13.36
C SER A 791 6.20 -35.54 -12.58
N TYR A 792 6.62 -35.97 -11.43
CA TYR A 792 7.48 -35.20 -10.51
C TYR A 792 8.71 -36.00 -10.16
N VAL A 793 9.76 -35.35 -9.74
CA VAL A 793 10.99 -35.99 -9.30
C VAL A 793 10.76 -36.62 -7.92
N ASP A 794 10.96 -37.94 -7.82
CA ASP A 794 11.06 -38.65 -6.55
C ASP A 794 12.40 -38.24 -5.88
N ARG A 795 12.32 -37.33 -4.90
CA ARG A 795 13.50 -36.70 -4.30
C ARG A 795 14.09 -37.53 -3.16
N ASN A 796 13.27 -38.33 -2.51
CA ASN A 796 13.70 -39.22 -1.43
C ASN A 796 14.03 -40.66 -1.95
N ALA A 797 13.73 -40.95 -3.23
CA ALA A 797 13.99 -42.21 -3.91
C ALA A 797 13.29 -43.41 -3.26
N ASP A 798 12.06 -43.22 -2.74
CA ASP A 798 11.26 -44.29 -2.13
C ASP A 798 10.28 -44.95 -3.12
N GLY A 799 10.19 -44.41 -4.35
CA GLY A 799 9.32 -44.93 -5.42
C GLY A 799 7.87 -44.40 -5.36
N LEU A 800 7.55 -43.49 -4.44
CA LEU A 800 6.25 -42.85 -4.30
C LEU A 800 6.42 -41.34 -4.50
N ILE A 801 5.43 -40.67 -5.06
CA ILE A 801 5.39 -39.21 -5.12
C ILE A 801 4.40 -38.74 -4.08
N ASP A 802 4.92 -38.18 -2.98
CA ASP A 802 4.12 -37.66 -1.86
C ASP A 802 4.70 -36.35 -1.31
N ASP A 803 4.17 -35.86 -0.18
CA ASP A 803 4.60 -34.61 0.46
C ASP A 803 6.10 -34.58 0.85
N ASN A 804 6.77 -35.75 0.92
CA ASN A 804 8.21 -35.83 1.21
C ASN A 804 9.08 -35.49 0.00
N ASP A 805 8.49 -35.48 -1.21
CA ASP A 805 9.18 -35.08 -2.45
C ASP A 805 9.09 -33.57 -2.72
N ARG A 806 8.30 -32.86 -1.94
CA ARG A 806 8.25 -31.40 -2.03
C ARG A 806 9.55 -30.80 -1.51
N TYR A 807 9.95 -29.67 -2.11
CA TYR A 807 11.18 -28.98 -1.75
C TYR A 807 10.99 -27.47 -1.69
N PHE A 808 11.87 -26.79 -0.98
CA PHE A 808 11.92 -25.34 -0.95
C PHE A 808 12.57 -24.82 -2.21
N TYR A 809 11.80 -24.12 -3.04
CA TYR A 809 12.27 -23.74 -4.36
C TYR A 809 12.73 -22.29 -4.41
N LYS A 810 11.85 -21.34 -4.23
CA LYS A 810 12.08 -19.90 -4.34
C LYS A 810 11.26 -19.17 -3.28
N ASN A 811 11.35 -17.83 -3.25
CA ASN A 811 10.59 -16.99 -2.34
C ASN A 811 9.91 -15.83 -3.05
N ILE A 812 8.90 -15.25 -2.38
CA ILE A 812 8.07 -14.18 -2.93
C ILE A 812 8.85 -12.87 -3.01
N ALA A 813 9.59 -12.52 -1.95
CA ALA A 813 10.22 -11.22 -1.82
C ALA A 813 11.44 -11.07 -2.73
N ALA A 814 11.53 -9.96 -3.44
CA ALA A 814 12.71 -9.60 -4.22
C ALA A 814 13.90 -9.31 -3.31
N PRO A 815 15.04 -9.98 -3.45
CA PRO A 815 16.26 -9.58 -2.75
C PRO A 815 16.83 -8.26 -3.28
N TRP A 816 16.66 -7.93 -4.55
CA TRP A 816 17.13 -6.71 -5.16
C TRP A 816 15.97 -5.82 -5.60
N THR A 817 15.98 -4.57 -5.17
CA THR A 817 15.05 -3.53 -5.61
C THR A 817 15.81 -2.26 -5.93
N GLY A 818 15.28 -1.46 -6.85
CA GLY A 818 15.91 -0.20 -7.20
C GLY A 818 15.03 0.68 -8.05
N GLY A 819 15.49 1.91 -8.25
CA GLY A 819 14.85 2.88 -9.12
C GLY A 819 15.87 3.83 -9.70
N PHE A 820 15.55 4.40 -10.83
CA PHE A 820 16.29 5.55 -11.34
C PHE A 820 15.35 6.57 -11.96
N ASN A 821 15.75 7.83 -11.90
CA ASN A 821 14.99 8.93 -12.44
C ASN A 821 15.88 9.83 -13.27
N ILE A 822 15.31 10.38 -14.32
CA ILE A 822 15.96 11.35 -15.20
C ILE A 822 15.12 12.61 -15.21
N LYS A 823 15.74 13.76 -15.04
CA LYS A 823 15.12 15.08 -15.20
C LYS A 823 15.96 15.91 -16.16
N LEU A 824 15.32 16.37 -17.20
CA LEU A 824 15.92 17.24 -18.21
C LEU A 824 15.07 18.50 -18.33
N GLY A 825 15.69 19.66 -18.40
CA GLY A 825 15.01 20.91 -18.65
C GLY A 825 15.76 21.78 -19.63
N TYR A 826 15.00 22.44 -20.48
CA TYR A 826 15.49 23.44 -21.41
C TYR A 826 14.58 24.66 -21.37
N LYS A 827 15.08 25.77 -20.81
CA LYS A 827 14.28 27.00 -20.61
C LYS A 827 13.00 26.67 -19.84
N ASN A 828 11.86 26.83 -20.51
CA ASN A 828 10.53 26.61 -19.94
C ASN A 828 10.02 25.16 -20.07
N PHE A 829 10.72 24.33 -20.85
CA PHE A 829 10.35 22.92 -21.04
C PHE A 829 11.04 22.03 -20.01
N ASP A 830 10.33 21.02 -19.52
CA ASP A 830 10.87 19.98 -18.67
C ASP A 830 10.40 18.60 -19.12
N LEU A 831 11.29 17.63 -19.02
CA LEU A 831 11.05 16.21 -19.24
C LEU A 831 11.49 15.44 -18.01
N GLY A 832 10.60 14.58 -17.50
CA GLY A 832 10.90 13.71 -16.37
C GLY A 832 10.48 12.27 -16.66
N THR A 833 11.25 11.30 -16.14
CA THR A 833 10.88 9.89 -16.21
C THR A 833 11.37 9.15 -14.97
N ASN A 834 10.60 8.15 -14.51
CA ASN A 834 10.94 7.30 -13.39
C ASN A 834 10.89 5.84 -13.82
N PHE A 835 11.87 5.07 -13.36
CA PHE A 835 11.98 3.64 -13.57
C PHE A 835 12.09 2.91 -12.24
N ARG A 836 11.55 1.71 -12.19
CA ARG A 836 11.70 0.78 -11.06
C ARG A 836 12.14 -0.58 -11.54
N ALA A 837 12.90 -1.25 -10.69
CA ALA A 837 13.35 -2.61 -10.93
C ALA A 837 13.16 -3.47 -9.67
N SER A 838 12.80 -4.72 -9.89
CA SER A 838 12.70 -5.76 -8.87
C SER A 838 13.29 -7.04 -9.47
N PHE A 839 14.24 -7.67 -8.77
CA PHE A 839 14.91 -8.87 -9.28
C PHE A 839 14.95 -9.96 -8.23
N GLY A 840 14.67 -11.19 -8.67
CA GLY A 840 14.71 -12.39 -7.86
C GLY A 840 13.45 -12.64 -7.03
N ASN A 841 12.35 -11.94 -7.33
CA ASN A 841 11.02 -12.26 -6.82
C ASN A 841 10.36 -13.32 -7.72
N TYR A 842 9.54 -14.16 -7.09
CA TYR A 842 8.79 -15.22 -7.78
C TYR A 842 7.32 -15.14 -7.41
N VAL A 843 6.47 -15.51 -8.36
CA VAL A 843 5.01 -15.51 -8.23
C VAL A 843 4.48 -16.85 -8.71
N PHE A 844 3.57 -17.43 -7.95
CA PHE A 844 2.81 -18.59 -8.38
C PHE A 844 1.67 -18.12 -9.30
N ASN A 845 1.68 -18.60 -10.55
CA ASN A 845 0.70 -18.25 -11.56
C ASN A 845 -0.51 -19.19 -11.49
N ASP A 846 -1.43 -18.90 -10.57
CA ASP A 846 -2.62 -19.70 -10.34
C ASP A 846 -3.65 -19.59 -11.49
N ILE A 847 -3.64 -18.49 -12.21
CA ILE A 847 -4.49 -18.31 -13.39
C ILE A 847 -4.12 -19.35 -14.47
N VAL A 848 -2.83 -19.49 -14.77
CA VAL A 848 -2.36 -20.49 -15.75
C VAL A 848 -2.54 -21.89 -15.18
N GLN A 849 -2.23 -22.12 -13.89
CA GLN A 849 -2.41 -23.43 -13.24
C GLN A 849 -3.85 -23.90 -13.33
N GLY A 850 -4.82 -23.09 -12.95
CA GLY A 850 -6.24 -23.43 -12.98
C GLY A 850 -6.79 -23.70 -14.38
N LYS A 851 -6.16 -23.13 -15.43
CA LYS A 851 -6.58 -23.24 -16.83
C LYS A 851 -5.84 -24.29 -17.63
N MET A 852 -4.72 -24.80 -17.15
CA MET A 852 -3.98 -25.89 -17.81
C MET A 852 -4.52 -27.26 -17.49
N ASN A 853 -5.75 -27.36 -17.03
CA ASN A 853 -6.44 -28.62 -16.76
C ASN A 853 -7.46 -28.91 -17.87
N THR A 854 -7.16 -29.88 -18.72
CA THR A 854 -8.06 -30.24 -19.85
C THR A 854 -9.41 -30.79 -19.37
N SER A 855 -9.50 -31.31 -18.15
CA SER A 855 -10.78 -31.81 -17.62
C SER A 855 -11.82 -30.71 -17.39
N VAL A 856 -11.40 -29.42 -17.31
CA VAL A 856 -12.34 -28.29 -17.20
C VAL A 856 -12.76 -27.75 -18.57
N LEU A 857 -12.02 -28.02 -19.65
CA LEU A 857 -12.43 -27.61 -21.01
C LEU A 857 -13.77 -28.23 -21.40
N TYR A 858 -14.04 -29.47 -20.99
CA TYR A 858 -15.32 -30.12 -21.07
C TYR A 858 -15.57 -30.99 -19.83
N ASN A 859 -16.48 -30.56 -18.98
CA ASN A 859 -16.91 -31.37 -17.84
C ASN A 859 -18.24 -32.09 -18.19
N GLY A 860 -18.15 -33.26 -18.78
CA GLY A 860 -19.30 -34.01 -19.24
C GLY A 860 -20.23 -34.49 -18.15
N SER A 861 -19.71 -34.77 -16.94
CA SER A 861 -20.51 -35.16 -15.78
C SER A 861 -21.32 -34.01 -15.20
N LYS A 862 -20.86 -32.76 -15.36
CA LYS A 862 -21.47 -31.52 -14.87
C LYS A 862 -22.10 -30.66 -15.97
N GLY A 863 -21.91 -31.02 -17.23
CA GLY A 863 -22.58 -30.45 -18.39
C GLY A 863 -22.18 -29.01 -18.74
N TYR A 864 -20.88 -28.65 -18.62
CA TYR A 864 -20.39 -27.34 -18.99
C TYR A 864 -19.02 -27.36 -19.67
N TYR A 865 -18.67 -26.22 -20.27
CA TYR A 865 -17.39 -25.97 -20.92
C TYR A 865 -16.70 -24.75 -20.32
N GLU A 866 -15.36 -24.78 -20.30
CA GLU A 866 -14.54 -23.62 -19.96
C GLU A 866 -13.53 -23.31 -21.07
N ASN A 867 -13.17 -22.05 -21.21
CA ASN A 867 -12.04 -21.62 -22.03
C ASN A 867 -10.72 -21.82 -21.27
N SER A 868 -9.61 -21.77 -22.00
CA SER A 868 -8.26 -21.83 -21.45
C SER A 868 -7.31 -20.86 -22.14
N THR A 869 -6.11 -20.69 -21.57
CA THR A 869 -5.05 -19.91 -22.17
C THR A 869 -4.38 -20.68 -23.33
N MET A 870 -3.81 -19.96 -24.28
CA MET A 870 -3.03 -20.58 -25.39
C MET A 870 -1.80 -21.36 -24.88
N ALA A 871 -1.40 -21.20 -23.64
CA ALA A 871 -0.34 -22.00 -23.01
C ALA A 871 -0.65 -23.51 -23.01
N ILE A 872 -1.93 -23.88 -22.88
CA ILE A 872 -2.34 -25.31 -22.92
C ILE A 872 -2.03 -25.94 -24.27
N VAL A 873 -2.25 -25.19 -25.36
CA VAL A 873 -1.95 -25.64 -26.73
C VAL A 873 -0.45 -25.75 -26.95
N LYS A 874 0.29 -24.72 -26.56
CA LYS A 874 1.76 -24.65 -26.74
C LYS A 874 2.52 -25.73 -25.99
N ASN A 875 2.07 -26.10 -24.80
CA ASN A 875 2.73 -27.12 -23.97
C ASN A 875 2.17 -28.55 -24.16
N GLY A 876 1.12 -28.73 -24.97
CA GLY A 876 0.54 -30.04 -25.24
C GLY A 876 -0.04 -30.73 -24.01
N TRP A 877 -0.67 -29.97 -23.11
CA TRP A 877 -1.26 -30.52 -21.89
C TRP A 877 -2.45 -31.43 -22.21
N THR A 878 -2.43 -32.62 -21.65
CA THR A 878 -3.41 -33.68 -21.95
C THR A 878 -4.18 -34.17 -20.74
N SER A 879 -3.83 -33.77 -19.52
CA SER A 879 -4.51 -34.17 -18.27
C SER A 879 -4.28 -33.15 -17.16
N TYR A 880 -4.72 -33.48 -15.97
CA TYR A 880 -4.54 -32.66 -14.77
C TYR A 880 -3.12 -32.75 -14.22
N ASN A 881 -2.49 -31.62 -13.93
CA ASN A 881 -1.26 -31.56 -13.15
C ASN A 881 -1.53 -31.08 -11.73
N TYR A 882 -0.73 -31.55 -10.75
CA TYR A 882 -0.89 -31.11 -9.37
C TYR A 882 -0.66 -29.60 -9.26
N PRO A 883 -1.49 -28.88 -8.47
CA PRO A 883 -1.35 -27.44 -8.30
C PRO A 883 0.02 -27.02 -7.77
N LEU A 884 0.65 -27.83 -6.93
CA LEU A 884 1.89 -27.50 -6.23
C LEU A 884 3.17 -27.78 -7.06
N SER A 885 3.12 -27.73 -8.40
CA SER A 885 4.31 -27.83 -9.26
C SER A 885 5.14 -26.56 -9.29
N ASP A 886 6.47 -26.69 -9.26
CA ASP A 886 7.41 -25.55 -9.41
C ASP A 886 7.35 -24.90 -10.80
N TYR A 887 6.75 -25.57 -11.78
CA TYR A 887 6.46 -25.01 -13.11
C TYR A 887 5.62 -23.72 -13.03
N PHE A 888 4.69 -23.65 -12.08
CA PHE A 888 3.82 -22.48 -11.90
C PHE A 888 4.47 -21.39 -11.05
N VAL A 889 5.62 -21.66 -10.42
CA VAL A 889 6.40 -20.65 -9.67
C VAL A 889 7.32 -19.94 -10.66
N GLN A 890 6.85 -18.85 -11.24
CA GLN A 890 7.51 -18.13 -12.32
C GLN A 890 8.36 -16.97 -11.81
N ASN A 891 9.44 -16.70 -12.52
CA ASN A 891 10.29 -15.54 -12.24
C ASN A 891 9.56 -14.25 -12.59
N ALA A 892 9.23 -13.45 -11.58
CA ALA A 892 8.52 -12.19 -11.70
C ALA A 892 9.43 -10.96 -11.62
N SER A 893 10.72 -11.11 -11.89
CA SER A 893 11.65 -9.97 -12.01
C SER A 893 11.20 -9.03 -13.12
N PHE A 894 11.34 -7.72 -12.90
CA PHE A 894 10.93 -6.72 -13.87
C PHE A 894 11.78 -5.46 -13.85
N LEU A 895 11.79 -4.77 -15.00
CA LEU A 895 12.15 -3.38 -15.16
C LEU A 895 10.93 -2.63 -15.73
N LYS A 896 10.46 -1.61 -15.03
CA LYS A 896 9.24 -0.85 -15.35
C LYS A 896 9.54 0.62 -15.55
N CYS A 897 9.02 1.21 -16.62
CA CYS A 897 8.95 2.65 -16.78
C CYS A 897 7.60 3.12 -16.21
N ASP A 898 7.65 3.70 -15.00
CA ASP A 898 6.44 4.11 -14.28
C ASP A 898 5.76 5.30 -14.94
N ASN A 899 6.54 6.31 -15.37
CA ASN A 899 5.99 7.45 -16.08
C ASN A 899 7.03 8.17 -16.96
N ILE A 900 6.49 8.87 -17.96
CA ILE A 900 7.19 9.89 -18.75
C ILE A 900 6.29 11.13 -18.73
N THR A 901 6.83 12.28 -18.31
CA THR A 901 6.10 13.55 -18.20
C THR A 901 6.83 14.63 -18.96
N LEU A 902 6.12 15.35 -19.83
CA LEU A 902 6.60 16.53 -20.55
C LEU A 902 5.81 17.75 -20.09
N GLY A 903 6.48 18.80 -19.67
CA GLY A 903 5.86 20.02 -19.17
C GLY A 903 6.38 21.29 -19.82
N TYR A 904 5.55 22.31 -19.81
CA TYR A 904 5.88 23.68 -20.20
C TYR A 904 5.42 24.65 -19.10
N SER A 905 6.35 25.37 -18.50
CA SER A 905 6.10 26.38 -17.46
C SER A 905 6.03 27.78 -18.08
N PHE A 906 5.08 28.57 -17.62
CA PHE A 906 4.92 29.97 -18.04
C PHE A 906 4.81 30.88 -16.83
N GLU A 907 5.30 32.10 -16.95
CA GLU A 907 5.29 33.10 -15.90
C GLU A 907 4.67 34.38 -16.38
N ASN A 908 3.98 35.07 -15.48
CA ASN A 908 3.48 36.42 -15.71
C ASN A 908 2.55 36.62 -16.92
N LEU A 909 1.72 35.61 -17.25
CA LEU A 909 0.64 35.80 -18.24
C LEU A 909 -0.44 36.72 -17.68
N PHE A 910 -1.01 37.60 -18.51
CA PHE A 910 -2.14 38.49 -18.18
C PHE A 910 -1.89 39.39 -16.94
N LYS A 911 -0.77 40.14 -16.93
CA LYS A 911 -0.54 41.16 -15.91
C LYS A 911 -1.63 42.24 -15.97
N CYS A 912 -2.30 42.47 -14.85
CA CYS A 912 -3.31 43.51 -14.70
C CYS A 912 -3.00 44.44 -13.52
N GLY A 913 -2.49 45.64 -13.78
CA GLY A 913 -2.23 46.67 -12.79
C GLY A 913 -1.17 46.26 -11.76
N LYS A 914 -1.54 46.25 -10.46
CA LYS A 914 -0.64 45.90 -9.34
C LYS A 914 -0.53 44.42 -9.06
N TYR A 915 -1.33 43.57 -9.76
CA TYR A 915 -1.32 42.13 -9.56
C TYR A 915 -0.19 41.51 -10.39
N GLU A 916 0.59 40.63 -9.74
CA GLU A 916 1.51 39.73 -10.45
C GLU A 916 0.68 38.88 -11.42
N GLY A 917 1.15 38.72 -12.67
CA GLY A 917 0.43 37.92 -13.68
C GLY A 917 0.35 36.45 -13.28
N ILE A 918 -0.57 35.73 -13.89
CA ILE A 918 -0.77 34.29 -13.68
C ILE A 918 0.50 33.53 -14.08
N SER A 919 1.03 32.73 -13.18
CA SER A 919 2.12 31.77 -13.43
C SER A 919 1.57 30.36 -13.41
N GLY A 920 2.13 29.46 -14.21
CA GLY A 920 1.63 28.11 -14.23
C GLY A 920 2.45 27.14 -15.07
N ARG A 921 1.94 25.91 -15.17
CA ARG A 921 2.53 24.84 -15.97
C ARG A 921 1.43 24.02 -16.61
N VAL A 922 1.56 23.73 -17.92
CA VAL A 922 0.79 22.70 -18.62
C VAL A 922 1.68 21.48 -18.81
N TYR A 923 1.12 20.28 -18.70
CA TYR A 923 1.92 19.07 -18.86
C TYR A 923 1.08 17.89 -19.38
N ALA A 924 1.77 16.98 -20.06
CA ALA A 924 1.24 15.71 -20.49
C ALA A 924 2.09 14.59 -19.88
N SER A 925 1.47 13.54 -19.44
CA SER A 925 2.14 12.38 -18.84
C SER A 925 1.54 11.07 -19.33
N CYS A 926 2.38 10.05 -19.47
CA CYS A 926 1.98 8.67 -19.64
C CYS A 926 2.46 7.88 -18.43
N SER A 927 1.56 7.17 -17.76
CA SER A 927 1.88 6.29 -16.63
C SER A 927 1.78 4.83 -17.04
N ASN A 928 2.59 3.95 -16.39
CA ASN A 928 2.74 2.54 -16.71
C ASN A 928 3.09 2.34 -18.19
N VAL A 929 4.18 3.00 -18.63
CA VAL A 929 4.57 3.14 -20.04
C VAL A 929 4.88 1.77 -20.63
N PHE A 930 5.75 0.99 -19.96
CA PHE A 930 6.05 -0.39 -20.29
C PHE A 930 6.63 -1.14 -19.08
N THR A 931 6.53 -2.47 -19.14
CA THR A 931 7.16 -3.40 -18.20
C THR A 931 7.91 -4.47 -18.98
N ILE A 932 9.20 -4.64 -18.68
CA ILE A 932 10.04 -5.71 -19.23
C ILE A 932 10.11 -6.79 -18.16
N THR A 933 9.60 -7.97 -18.47
CA THR A 933 9.56 -9.13 -17.57
C THR A 933 9.43 -10.42 -18.35
N ASN A 934 9.89 -11.51 -17.75
CA ASN A 934 9.68 -12.88 -18.27
C ASN A 934 8.43 -13.53 -17.64
N TYR A 935 7.70 -12.82 -16.80
CA TYR A 935 6.50 -13.33 -16.17
C TYR A 935 5.33 -13.41 -17.17
N GLU A 936 4.72 -14.57 -17.27
CA GLU A 936 3.67 -14.84 -18.26
C GLU A 936 2.30 -14.30 -17.83
N GLY A 937 2.04 -14.16 -16.50
CA GLY A 937 0.79 -13.63 -15.96
C GLY A 937 0.54 -12.15 -16.28
N LEU A 938 -0.49 -11.57 -15.68
CA LEU A 938 -0.93 -10.20 -15.95
C LEU A 938 0.02 -9.15 -15.37
N ASP A 939 0.49 -9.37 -14.13
CA ASP A 939 1.32 -8.40 -13.42
C ASP A 939 2.40 -9.09 -12.57
N PRO A 940 3.71 -8.81 -12.78
CA PRO A 940 4.79 -9.36 -11.96
C PRO A 940 4.83 -8.78 -10.53
N GLU A 941 4.13 -7.67 -10.26
CA GLU A 941 4.06 -7.03 -8.94
C GLU A 941 2.96 -7.67 -8.07
N GLN A 942 3.15 -8.92 -7.65
CA GLN A 942 2.23 -9.62 -6.75
C GLN A 942 2.83 -9.74 -5.34
N PRO A 943 2.50 -8.84 -4.39
CA PRO A 943 3.09 -8.86 -3.06
C PRO A 943 2.66 -10.09 -2.23
N SER A 944 1.54 -10.72 -2.56
CA SER A 944 1.12 -11.99 -1.95
C SER A 944 1.91 -13.19 -2.46
N GLY A 945 2.58 -13.07 -3.62
CA GLY A 945 3.23 -14.19 -4.30
C GLY A 945 2.28 -15.10 -5.08
N LEU A 946 1.00 -14.73 -5.18
CA LEU A 946 -0.03 -15.50 -5.89
C LEU A 946 -0.79 -14.58 -6.86
N GLU A 947 -0.89 -14.98 -8.13
CA GLU A 947 -1.76 -14.33 -9.09
C GLU A 947 -2.95 -15.25 -9.41
N SER A 948 -4.10 -15.00 -8.75
CA SER A 948 -5.33 -15.79 -8.95
C SER A 948 -6.45 -15.03 -9.67
N SER A 949 -6.69 -13.79 -9.25
CA SER A 949 -7.73 -12.91 -9.83
C SER A 949 -7.29 -11.47 -9.63
N VAL A 950 -6.57 -10.92 -10.60
CA VAL A 950 -5.95 -9.60 -10.47
C VAL A 950 -6.64 -8.61 -11.38
N TYR A 951 -7.02 -7.48 -10.81
CA TYR A 951 -7.46 -6.31 -11.57
C TYR A 951 -6.27 -5.82 -12.42
N PRO A 952 -6.33 -5.86 -13.76
CA PRO A 952 -5.20 -5.55 -14.62
C PRO A 952 -4.69 -4.13 -14.42
N ARG A 953 -3.40 -3.92 -14.64
CA ARG A 953 -2.83 -2.57 -14.68
C ARG A 953 -3.34 -1.80 -15.89
N CYS A 954 -3.56 -0.52 -15.69
CA CYS A 954 -3.90 0.37 -16.78
C CYS A 954 -2.69 1.17 -17.25
N ARG A 955 -2.66 1.48 -18.55
CA ARG A 955 -1.83 2.54 -19.10
C ARG A 955 -2.65 3.82 -19.12
N THR A 956 -2.13 4.89 -18.54
CA THR A 956 -2.87 6.13 -18.34
C THR A 956 -2.19 7.29 -19.05
N PHE A 957 -2.93 7.99 -19.88
CA PHE A 957 -2.53 9.26 -20.49
C PHE A 957 -3.21 10.41 -19.75
N LEU A 958 -2.42 11.36 -19.29
CA LEU A 958 -2.87 12.46 -18.45
C LEU A 958 -2.47 13.81 -19.04
N PHE A 959 -3.37 14.77 -18.94
CA PHE A 959 -3.14 16.19 -19.26
C PHE A 959 -3.45 17.03 -18.04
N GLY A 960 -2.52 17.87 -17.62
CA GLY A 960 -2.64 18.65 -16.40
C GLY A 960 -2.30 20.12 -16.57
N LEU A 961 -2.86 20.91 -15.64
CA LEU A 961 -2.73 22.37 -15.57
C LEU A 961 -2.53 22.78 -14.10
N ASN A 962 -1.44 23.48 -13.83
CA ASN A 962 -1.20 24.12 -12.52
C ASN A 962 -1.17 25.63 -12.73
N LEU A 963 -1.92 26.37 -11.91
CA LEU A 963 -2.03 27.83 -11.96
C LEU A 963 -1.76 28.43 -10.58
N ASN A 964 -1.06 29.54 -10.54
CA ASN A 964 -0.82 30.35 -9.35
C ASN A 964 -1.17 31.81 -9.65
N PHE A 965 -2.02 32.35 -8.78
CA PHE A 965 -2.57 33.70 -8.88
C PHE A 965 -2.03 34.62 -7.81
#